data_816ffa044caacffa45ceaf6e9907c12a
#
_entry.id   816ffa044caacffa45ceaf6e9907c12a
#
_cell.length_a   1.000
_cell.length_b   1.000
_cell.length_c   1.000
_cell.angle_alpha   90.00
_cell.angle_beta   90.00
_cell.angle_gamma   90.00
#
_symmetry.space_group_name_H-M   'P 1'
#
loop_
_entity.id
_entity.type
_entity.pdbx_description
1 polymer ?
#
loop_
_entity_poly.entity_id
_entity_poly.type
_entity_poly.pdbx_seq_one_letter_code
_entity_poly.pdbx_strand_id
1 'polypeptide(L)'
;MWFGTADGLNRYDGENIRVYKINDKKIANSNFIHGNICEDSHGNIWFCNETGLFYYDPLTDKLARKLVFKKYGWTAGIFIDDKDIFYIFDPGAGVFGYHIQTKQLILTACRLQKPYSNFIAEELTTNFKNTIWLKAPDGTGVFALNTHNGKLTFNRSAIKFYATFYVGDGKLYNLDAPGKLTITDTTFRILDTISYQVPANKTLDVQAICRDAYHRVWISTYDNGLVCYNEDTRTFTNYLHDNSKLKTLPINIISALCIDRSGNLWIGTDGGGVCKLDLKPPKFNLFPLNEGDYPLLKDYFIKCFYEDKNGQIWFGTHSSGLNIYDPATRLIKSYNYQVYRSKGLPGPIISSIFKERDGQMWIAASLGIAIFNEKQGIFDPVKIVSGLTLNEHTNFIYKLIQLDNGEIVAGTIGGLMTIKKNKTAYTGTFGRRKMENNILITDVVEMADHTLWASSPLHGLIHYKKTGDDFTAIEKRLPLIDLRSIHQDEQDKNILWICTGIGLIEFNTHTQKQTFYDERNGMANSYIYGVLEDEQHNFWMSTNMGIIFFDRAAGIFQSYTAKDGLQSNEFNTQAFYKGPSGNMYFGGIKGFNWFNPKTIKADAATLPGVAITSISVDDKPYIKDDLFAKNKTIELNYDENNISFQFAALDFTKPQANKVKFILEAWDKDWITSEDKNMRYTHLIPGHYRLRVKAANSDGVWSKEEKLTIIVNAPFWQKTWFYICAAIVFLAIIIYITFFISQQKIKKRLRQLEKQAAIDAERNRISRDMHDEIGSGLTHIALLSELIQTQQKTERAIKNDLGNISAAARKLVESMSEIIWALNPQNDSLENLLSYIREQMQQHFEPFELILSIDFPDEVPLIKLSNEQRRNLYLVTKEALNNVMKHAGACKVNLSIRLETNQMAFEVCDDGCGLHEKTTRQTGNGLKNMRKRMEDIGGTIEWVNLEKGLKVVYTLEGD
;
A
#
# COMPACT_ATOMS: atom_id res chain seq x y z
N MET A 1 9.15 -2.21 -17.66
CA MET A 1 9.96 -1.06 -18.08
C MET A 1 11.39 -1.52 -18.38
N TRP A 2 12.02 -0.98 -19.43
CA TRP A 2 13.37 -1.35 -19.83
C TRP A 2 14.29 -0.14 -19.79
N PHE A 3 15.52 -0.33 -19.34
CA PHE A 3 16.54 0.72 -19.25
C PHE A 3 17.85 0.25 -19.87
N GLY A 4 18.41 1.03 -20.79
CA GLY A 4 19.78 0.86 -21.25
C GLY A 4 20.73 1.59 -20.32
N THR A 5 21.80 0.93 -19.93
CA THR A 5 22.81 1.48 -19.02
C THR A 5 24.21 1.15 -19.50
N ALA A 6 25.21 1.69 -18.83
CA ALA A 6 26.60 1.34 -19.07
C ALA A 6 26.93 -0.13 -18.76
N ASP A 7 26.13 -0.80 -17.93
CA ASP A 7 26.34 -2.20 -17.49
C ASP A 7 25.34 -3.20 -18.11
N GLY A 8 24.57 -2.78 -19.12
CA GLY A 8 23.68 -3.67 -19.87
C GLY A 8 22.23 -3.21 -19.94
N LEU A 9 21.37 -4.14 -20.38
CA LEU A 9 19.94 -3.95 -20.49
C LEU A 9 19.27 -4.34 -19.17
N ASN A 10 18.48 -3.45 -18.59
CA ASN A 10 17.81 -3.66 -17.32
C ASN A 10 16.29 -3.74 -17.50
N ARG A 11 15.67 -4.75 -16.93
CA ARG A 11 14.21 -4.91 -16.88
C ARG A 11 13.70 -4.68 -15.47
N TYR A 12 12.79 -3.73 -15.32
CA TYR A 12 12.06 -3.46 -14.08
C TYR A 12 10.61 -3.92 -14.21
N ASP A 13 10.15 -4.74 -13.31
CA ASP A 13 8.79 -5.32 -13.30
C ASP A 13 7.84 -4.65 -12.28
N GLY A 14 8.32 -3.68 -11.55
CA GLY A 14 7.59 -3.00 -10.47
C GLY A 14 8.16 -3.29 -9.08
N GLU A 15 8.92 -4.36 -8.93
CA GLU A 15 9.55 -4.78 -7.66
C GLU A 15 11.05 -4.99 -7.83
N ASN A 16 11.44 -5.72 -8.86
CA ASN A 16 12.81 -6.16 -9.09
C ASN A 16 13.39 -5.57 -10.36
N ILE A 17 14.70 -5.37 -10.33
CA ILE A 17 15.48 -5.03 -11.52
C ILE A 17 16.33 -6.25 -11.91
N ARG A 18 16.12 -6.73 -13.14
CA ARG A 18 16.94 -7.81 -13.69
C ARG A 18 17.87 -7.25 -14.75
N VAL A 19 19.17 -7.55 -14.62
CA VAL A 19 20.23 -7.06 -15.50
C VAL A 19 20.62 -8.13 -16.51
N TYR A 20 20.64 -7.80 -17.79
CA TYR A 20 21.08 -8.64 -18.90
C TYR A 20 22.37 -8.08 -19.47
N LYS A 21 23.44 -8.90 -19.45
CA LYS A 21 24.79 -8.52 -19.93
C LYS A 21 25.11 -9.20 -21.24
N ILE A 22 25.80 -8.46 -22.12
CA ILE A 22 26.32 -9.00 -23.36
C ILE A 22 27.66 -9.69 -23.05
N ASN A 23 27.68 -11.03 -22.98
CA ASN A 23 28.88 -11.81 -22.69
C ASN A 23 29.76 -11.98 -23.94
N ASP A 24 30.24 -10.90 -24.54
CA ASP A 24 31.21 -10.95 -25.62
C ASP A 24 32.61 -10.61 -25.11
N LYS A 25 33.38 -11.63 -24.80
CA LYS A 25 34.75 -11.50 -24.23
C LYS A 25 35.75 -10.81 -25.18
N LYS A 26 35.40 -10.58 -26.42
CA LYS A 26 36.29 -9.99 -27.44
C LYS A 26 36.27 -8.49 -27.50
N ILE A 27 35.36 -7.84 -26.78
CA ILE A 27 35.10 -6.41 -26.92
C ILE A 27 35.01 -5.77 -25.54
N ALA A 28 35.93 -4.85 -25.22
CA ALA A 28 35.84 -4.01 -24.06
C ALA A 28 34.61 -3.08 -24.19
N ASN A 29 33.86 -2.88 -23.10
CA ASN A 29 32.64 -2.05 -23.03
C ASN A 29 31.44 -2.55 -23.85
N SER A 30 31.33 -3.84 -24.13
CA SER A 30 30.22 -4.40 -24.91
C SER A 30 28.84 -4.23 -24.27
N ASN A 31 28.79 -3.93 -22.97
CA ASN A 31 27.54 -3.76 -22.22
C ASN A 31 26.92 -2.34 -22.32
N PHE A 32 27.69 -1.37 -22.76
CA PHE A 32 27.18 0.02 -22.83
C PHE A 32 26.13 0.17 -23.94
N ILE A 33 24.89 0.49 -23.55
CA ILE A 33 23.76 0.63 -24.44
C ILE A 33 23.54 2.10 -24.76
N HIS A 34 23.62 2.44 -26.04
CA HIS A 34 23.37 3.78 -26.55
C HIS A 34 22.03 3.86 -27.28
N GLY A 35 21.43 5.04 -27.26
CA GLY A 35 20.26 5.34 -28.06
C GLY A 35 18.98 4.65 -27.61
N ASN A 36 18.03 4.54 -28.49
CA ASN A 36 16.68 4.09 -28.20
C ASN A 36 16.59 2.57 -28.03
N ILE A 37 15.68 2.15 -27.16
CA ILE A 37 15.20 0.77 -27.01
C ILE A 37 13.84 0.68 -27.70
N CYS A 38 13.67 -0.30 -28.58
CA CYS A 38 12.44 -0.50 -29.36
C CYS A 38 11.86 -1.90 -29.14
N GLU A 39 10.55 -2.00 -29.24
CA GLU A 39 9.80 -3.29 -29.18
C GLU A 39 9.27 -3.59 -30.58
N ASP A 40 9.46 -4.83 -31.06
CA ASP A 40 8.88 -5.30 -32.31
C ASP A 40 7.46 -5.88 -32.13
N SER A 41 6.79 -6.23 -33.23
CA SER A 41 5.43 -6.79 -33.20
C SER A 41 5.31 -8.14 -32.47
N HIS A 42 6.44 -8.80 -32.20
CA HIS A 42 6.52 -10.08 -31.50
C HIS A 42 6.87 -9.93 -29.99
N GLY A 43 7.10 -8.67 -29.55
CA GLY A 43 7.46 -8.37 -28.16
C GLY A 43 8.95 -8.52 -27.86
N ASN A 44 9.81 -8.69 -28.86
CA ASN A 44 11.25 -8.66 -28.64
C ASN A 44 11.72 -7.23 -28.43
N ILE A 45 12.65 -7.04 -27.51
CA ILE A 45 13.22 -5.73 -27.18
C ILE A 45 14.55 -5.57 -27.89
N TRP A 46 14.64 -4.57 -28.74
CA TRP A 46 15.80 -4.30 -29.57
C TRP A 46 16.56 -3.08 -29.11
N PHE A 47 17.88 -3.15 -29.18
CA PHE A 47 18.77 -2.05 -28.80
C PHE A 47 20.10 -2.16 -29.56
N CYS A 48 20.81 -1.05 -29.63
CA CYS A 48 22.16 -0.98 -30.21
C CYS A 48 23.22 -0.71 -29.16
N ASN A 49 24.43 -1.17 -29.45
CA ASN A 49 25.65 -0.66 -28.87
C ASN A 49 26.71 -0.42 -29.96
N GLU A 50 27.92 -0.06 -29.56
CA GLU A 50 29.05 0.21 -30.50
C GLU A 50 29.40 -0.99 -31.38
N THR A 51 28.96 -2.19 -31.02
CA THR A 51 29.39 -3.44 -31.68
C THR A 51 28.33 -4.04 -32.57
N GLY A 52 27.09 -3.61 -32.49
CA GLY A 52 26.03 -4.14 -33.30
C GLY A 52 24.61 -3.90 -32.78
N LEU A 53 23.67 -4.55 -33.47
CA LEU A 53 22.27 -4.61 -33.12
C LEU A 53 21.99 -5.89 -32.33
N PHE A 54 21.37 -5.72 -31.20
CA PHE A 54 20.99 -6.79 -30.27
C PHE A 54 19.50 -6.80 -30.04
N TYR A 55 19.01 -7.95 -29.64
CA TYR A 55 17.66 -8.06 -29.12
C TYR A 55 17.60 -8.96 -27.88
N TYR A 56 16.69 -8.65 -27.00
CA TYR A 56 16.26 -9.53 -25.94
C TYR A 56 15.13 -10.40 -26.48
N ASP A 57 15.33 -11.68 -26.37
CA ASP A 57 14.35 -12.70 -26.73
C ASP A 57 13.59 -13.10 -25.44
N PRO A 58 12.30 -12.78 -25.31
CA PRO A 58 11.52 -13.16 -24.14
C PRO A 58 11.31 -14.67 -24.01
N LEU A 59 11.47 -15.43 -25.10
CA LEU A 59 11.29 -16.87 -25.12
C LEU A 59 12.47 -17.59 -24.45
N THR A 60 13.69 -17.17 -24.78
CA THR A 60 14.91 -17.77 -24.22
C THR A 60 15.43 -17.04 -22.99
N ASP A 61 14.85 -15.89 -22.66
CA ASP A 61 15.29 -14.97 -21.60
C ASP A 61 16.78 -14.59 -21.74
N LYS A 62 17.24 -14.40 -22.99
CA LYS A 62 18.63 -14.12 -23.32
C LYS A 62 18.76 -12.98 -24.32
N LEU A 63 19.95 -12.37 -24.30
CA LEU A 63 20.36 -11.43 -25.35
C LEU A 63 20.98 -12.18 -26.53
N ALA A 64 20.59 -11.79 -27.74
CA ALA A 64 21.18 -12.30 -28.96
C ALA A 64 21.61 -11.14 -29.86
N ARG A 65 22.77 -11.32 -30.52
CA ARG A 65 23.30 -10.35 -31.49
C ARG A 65 22.80 -10.69 -32.88
N LYS A 66 22.20 -9.72 -33.56
CA LYS A 66 21.64 -9.91 -34.88
C LYS A 66 22.53 -9.38 -36.01
N LEU A 67 23.10 -8.19 -35.81
CA LEU A 67 24.00 -7.57 -36.78
C LEU A 67 25.30 -7.15 -36.10
N VAL A 68 26.41 -7.25 -36.86
CA VAL A 68 27.74 -6.78 -36.44
C VAL A 68 28.07 -5.54 -37.25
N PHE A 69 28.40 -4.46 -36.57
CA PHE A 69 28.86 -3.25 -37.24
C PHE A 69 30.34 -3.43 -37.63
N LYS A 70 30.63 -3.17 -38.93
CA LYS A 70 32.01 -3.37 -39.48
C LYS A 70 32.98 -2.23 -39.11
N LYS A 71 32.47 -1.10 -38.66
CA LYS A 71 33.28 0.08 -38.33
C LYS A 71 32.72 0.65 -37.01
N TYR A 72 33.60 0.88 -36.05
CA TYR A 72 33.24 1.51 -34.78
C TYR A 72 32.76 2.95 -35.04
N GLY A 73 31.45 3.14 -35.03
CA GLY A 73 30.80 4.42 -35.10
C GLY A 73 29.68 4.48 -34.09
N TRP A 74 29.46 5.62 -33.47
CA TRP A 74 28.33 5.86 -32.59
C TRP A 74 27.06 5.74 -33.44
N THR A 75 26.32 4.67 -33.26
CA THR A 75 24.98 4.57 -33.86
C THR A 75 24.06 5.51 -33.10
N ALA A 76 23.55 6.51 -33.78
CA ALA A 76 22.74 7.58 -33.14
C ALA A 76 21.33 7.11 -32.74
N GLY A 77 20.89 5.92 -33.15
CA GLY A 77 19.59 5.37 -32.71
C GLY A 77 19.04 4.33 -33.69
N ILE A 78 18.06 3.60 -33.18
CA ILE A 78 17.25 2.67 -33.94
C ILE A 78 15.78 3.07 -33.88
N PHE A 79 15.06 2.75 -34.94
CA PHE A 79 13.63 2.90 -34.99
C PHE A 79 13.03 1.65 -35.68
N ILE A 80 11.86 1.21 -35.24
CA ILE A 80 11.08 0.11 -35.82
C ILE A 80 9.76 0.68 -36.32
N ASP A 81 9.39 0.37 -37.57
CA ASP A 81 8.06 0.71 -38.07
C ASP A 81 7.02 -0.40 -37.80
N ASP A 82 5.77 -0.14 -38.17
CA ASP A 82 4.64 -1.05 -38.02
C ASP A 82 4.74 -2.35 -38.87
N LYS A 83 5.74 -2.46 -39.74
CA LYS A 83 6.05 -3.64 -40.55
C LYS A 83 7.29 -4.41 -40.07
N ASP A 84 7.76 -4.12 -38.86
CA ASP A 84 8.99 -4.70 -38.33
C ASP A 84 10.24 -4.42 -39.17
N ILE A 85 10.30 -3.25 -39.80
CA ILE A 85 11.50 -2.76 -40.49
C ILE A 85 12.30 -1.91 -39.51
N PHE A 86 13.56 -2.29 -39.32
CA PHE A 86 14.52 -1.48 -38.55
C PHE A 86 15.14 -0.41 -39.44
N TYR A 87 15.13 0.79 -38.95
CA TYR A 87 15.92 1.88 -39.47
C TYR A 87 17.07 2.16 -38.52
N ILE A 88 18.29 1.97 -39.02
CA ILE A 88 19.54 2.12 -38.27
C ILE A 88 20.27 3.32 -38.80
N PHE A 89 20.69 4.19 -37.89
CA PHE A 89 21.45 5.39 -38.23
C PHE A 89 22.94 5.15 -37.98
N ASP A 90 23.74 5.24 -39.06
CA ASP A 90 25.18 5.24 -38.98
C ASP A 90 25.69 6.62 -39.43
N PRO A 91 26.38 7.39 -38.57
CA PRO A 91 26.83 8.73 -38.86
C PRO A 91 27.77 8.83 -40.10
N GLY A 92 28.49 7.77 -40.40
CA GLY A 92 29.41 7.71 -41.54
C GLY A 92 28.82 7.10 -42.82
N ALA A 93 27.70 6.38 -42.69
CA ALA A 93 27.18 5.58 -43.80
C ALA A 93 25.71 5.93 -44.17
N GLY A 94 24.96 6.61 -43.32
CA GLY A 94 23.58 7.05 -43.55
C GLY A 94 22.53 6.16 -42.88
N VAL A 95 21.31 6.14 -43.44
CA VAL A 95 20.18 5.37 -42.92
C VAL A 95 20.08 4.04 -43.65
N PHE A 96 19.99 2.96 -42.88
CA PHE A 96 19.77 1.60 -43.39
C PHE A 96 18.40 1.09 -42.93
N GLY A 97 17.65 0.47 -43.85
CA GLY A 97 16.42 -0.27 -43.51
C GLY A 97 16.68 -1.77 -43.54
N TYR A 98 16.40 -2.46 -42.44
CA TYR A 98 16.57 -3.90 -42.29
C TYR A 98 15.24 -4.56 -41.91
N HIS A 99 14.80 -5.51 -42.73
CA HIS A 99 13.57 -6.26 -42.43
C HIS A 99 13.87 -7.47 -41.57
N ILE A 100 13.25 -7.55 -40.39
CA ILE A 100 13.53 -8.57 -39.37
C ILE A 100 13.22 -9.99 -39.88
N GLN A 101 12.04 -10.17 -40.46
CA GLN A 101 11.56 -11.50 -40.88
C GLN A 101 12.31 -12.03 -42.10
N THR A 102 12.49 -11.23 -43.15
CA THR A 102 13.18 -11.66 -44.33
C THR A 102 14.70 -11.64 -44.21
N LYS A 103 15.25 -10.99 -43.20
CA LYS A 103 16.68 -10.79 -42.96
C LYS A 103 17.39 -10.05 -44.09
N GLN A 104 16.65 -9.24 -44.82
CA GLN A 104 17.18 -8.50 -45.99
C GLN A 104 17.38 -7.03 -45.69
N LEU A 105 18.44 -6.44 -46.20
CA LEU A 105 18.65 -5.02 -46.21
C LEU A 105 17.75 -4.43 -47.30
N ILE A 106 16.70 -3.67 -46.92
CA ILE A 106 15.70 -3.13 -47.85
C ILE A 106 16.12 -1.75 -48.35
N LEU A 107 16.81 -0.97 -47.51
CA LEU A 107 17.31 0.35 -47.83
C LEU A 107 18.83 0.33 -47.76
N THR A 108 19.51 0.42 -48.88
CA THR A 108 20.96 0.65 -48.94
C THR A 108 21.21 2.15 -48.82
N ALA A 109 21.76 2.55 -47.67
CA ALA A 109 22.27 3.88 -47.39
C ALA A 109 21.68 5.03 -48.20
N CYS A 110 20.62 5.69 -47.68
CA CYS A 110 20.30 7.03 -48.15
C CYS A 110 21.48 7.95 -47.76
N ARG A 111 22.48 8.07 -48.63
CA ARG A 111 23.57 9.04 -48.48
C ARG A 111 23.02 10.43 -48.65
N LEU A 112 23.16 11.24 -47.65
CA LEU A 112 22.89 12.66 -47.77
C LEU A 112 23.87 13.26 -48.79
N GLN A 113 23.37 14.02 -49.76
CA GLN A 113 24.20 14.72 -50.73
C GLN A 113 24.99 15.86 -50.05
N LYS A 114 26.17 16.22 -50.58
CA LYS A 114 26.89 17.40 -50.12
C LYS A 114 25.95 18.62 -50.00
N PRO A 115 26.00 19.41 -48.91
CA PRO A 115 27.05 19.51 -47.89
C PRO A 115 26.93 18.57 -46.70
N TYR A 116 25.93 17.70 -46.66
CA TYR A 116 25.60 16.88 -45.46
C TYR A 116 26.22 15.47 -45.49
N SER A 117 27.28 15.27 -46.28
CA SER A 117 27.91 13.92 -46.37
C SER A 117 28.60 13.41 -45.10
N ASN A 118 28.82 14.26 -44.09
CA ASN A 118 29.38 13.91 -42.79
C ASN A 118 28.34 14.08 -41.65
N PHE A 119 27.13 13.70 -41.94
CA PHE A 119 26.02 13.86 -41.01
C PHE A 119 26.16 12.99 -39.79
N ILE A 120 26.22 13.60 -38.62
CA ILE A 120 25.99 12.96 -37.34
C ILE A 120 24.50 13.15 -37.02
N ALA A 121 23.69 12.10 -37.14
CA ALA A 121 22.30 12.15 -36.70
C ALA A 121 22.30 12.12 -35.18
N GLU A 122 22.32 13.28 -34.54
CA GLU A 122 22.32 13.39 -33.09
C GLU A 122 20.94 13.12 -32.51
N GLU A 123 19.86 13.20 -33.29
CA GLU A 123 18.50 13.09 -32.81
C GLU A 123 17.57 12.43 -33.83
N LEU A 124 16.95 11.36 -33.38
CA LEU A 124 15.85 10.68 -34.02
C LEU A 124 14.55 11.10 -33.33
N THR A 125 13.75 11.87 -34.04
CA THR A 125 12.39 12.12 -33.57
C THR A 125 11.46 11.05 -34.09
N THR A 126 10.65 10.52 -33.22
CA THR A 126 9.77 9.39 -33.45
C THR A 126 8.74 9.60 -34.57
N ASN A 127 8.26 8.48 -35.07
CA ASN A 127 7.34 8.28 -36.19
C ASN A 127 6.00 9.01 -36.06
N PHE A 128 5.68 9.79 -37.06
CA PHE A 128 4.31 10.16 -37.35
C PHE A 128 3.94 9.69 -38.76
N LYS A 129 2.98 8.78 -38.86
CA LYS A 129 2.44 8.30 -40.15
C LYS A 129 3.50 7.90 -41.18
N ASN A 130 4.35 6.94 -40.80
CA ASN A 130 5.39 6.39 -41.68
C ASN A 130 6.48 7.41 -42.13
N THR A 131 6.82 8.37 -41.27
CA THR A 131 7.88 9.34 -41.53
C THR A 131 8.84 9.44 -40.34
N ILE A 132 10.13 9.29 -40.61
CA ILE A 132 11.21 9.51 -39.67
C ILE A 132 11.81 10.88 -39.91
N TRP A 133 11.92 11.68 -38.86
CA TRP A 133 12.44 13.03 -38.93
C TRP A 133 13.86 13.06 -38.39
N LEU A 134 14.78 13.69 -39.17
CA LEU A 134 16.20 13.81 -38.88
C LEU A 134 16.59 15.27 -38.94
N LYS A 135 17.19 15.80 -37.90
CA LYS A 135 17.70 17.18 -37.85
C LYS A 135 18.88 17.33 -38.79
N ALA A 136 18.92 18.41 -39.58
CA ALA A 136 20.10 18.79 -40.34
C ALA A 136 21.21 19.30 -39.40
N PRO A 137 22.47 18.94 -39.58
CA PRO A 137 23.59 19.31 -38.72
C PRO A 137 23.79 20.80 -38.52
N ASP A 138 23.46 21.58 -39.55
CA ASP A 138 23.56 23.04 -39.50
C ASP A 138 22.33 23.75 -38.92
N GLY A 139 21.33 22.96 -38.51
CA GLY A 139 20.11 23.47 -37.93
C GLY A 139 19.17 24.19 -38.87
N THR A 140 19.43 24.11 -40.21
CA THR A 140 18.63 24.82 -41.20
C THR A 140 17.36 24.12 -41.67
N GLY A 141 17.12 22.92 -41.17
CA GLY A 141 15.93 22.15 -41.48
C GLY A 141 15.99 20.73 -40.97
N VAL A 142 15.05 19.91 -41.44
CA VAL A 142 14.99 18.46 -41.13
C VAL A 142 14.84 17.66 -42.42
N PHE A 143 15.39 16.45 -42.37
CA PHE A 143 15.13 15.43 -43.38
C PHE A 143 13.93 14.59 -42.89
N ALA A 144 12.97 14.42 -43.80
CA ALA A 144 11.83 13.51 -43.57
C ALA A 144 12.05 12.28 -44.44
N LEU A 145 12.29 11.14 -43.83
CA LEU A 145 12.37 9.84 -44.46
C LEU A 145 11.01 9.18 -44.44
N ASN A 146 10.37 9.03 -45.59
CA ASN A 146 9.14 8.26 -45.68
C ASN A 146 9.50 6.76 -45.67
N THR A 147 9.05 6.05 -44.60
CA THR A 147 9.38 4.63 -44.39
C THR A 147 8.67 3.72 -45.40
N HIS A 148 7.56 4.18 -46.01
CA HIS A 148 6.79 3.38 -46.96
C HIS A 148 7.45 3.25 -48.34
N ASN A 149 8.09 4.34 -48.83
CA ASN A 149 8.69 4.37 -50.15
C ASN A 149 10.21 4.68 -50.15
N GLY A 150 10.82 4.81 -48.96
CA GLY A 150 12.24 5.11 -48.77
C GLY A 150 12.67 6.51 -49.26
N LYS A 151 11.70 7.40 -49.57
CA LYS A 151 12.00 8.73 -50.11
C LYS A 151 12.44 9.66 -48.97
N LEU A 152 13.64 10.25 -49.14
CA LEU A 152 14.16 11.28 -48.25
C LEU A 152 13.84 12.65 -48.82
N THR A 153 13.19 13.52 -48.04
CA THR A 153 12.90 14.91 -48.43
C THR A 153 13.50 15.85 -47.38
N PHE A 154 14.09 16.96 -47.90
CA PHE A 154 14.61 18.01 -47.02
C PHE A 154 13.57 19.11 -46.86
N ASN A 155 13.14 19.37 -45.64
CA ASN A 155 12.24 20.47 -45.32
C ASN A 155 13.06 21.60 -44.68
N ARG A 156 13.22 22.68 -45.38
CA ARG A 156 13.98 23.84 -44.93
C ARG A 156 13.17 24.63 -43.88
N SER A 157 13.80 24.97 -42.77
CA SER A 157 13.22 25.84 -41.77
C SER A 157 13.58 27.32 -42.06
N ALA A 158 12.65 28.22 -41.77
CA ALA A 158 12.90 29.66 -41.74
C ALA A 158 13.74 30.11 -40.54
N ILE A 159 13.81 29.28 -39.52
CA ILE A 159 14.61 29.51 -38.28
C ILE A 159 15.70 28.46 -38.18
N LYS A 160 16.84 28.84 -37.65
CA LYS A 160 17.90 27.92 -37.28
C LYS A 160 17.67 27.41 -35.88
N PHE A 161 17.69 26.08 -35.70
CA PHE A 161 17.44 25.44 -34.39
C PHE A 161 18.58 24.49 -33.99
N TYR A 162 18.82 24.40 -32.69
CA TYR A 162 19.82 23.51 -32.10
C TYR A 162 19.27 22.10 -31.89
N ALA A 163 17.98 21.98 -31.54
CA ALA A 163 17.28 20.72 -31.34
C ALA A 163 15.85 20.82 -31.86
N THR A 164 15.30 19.72 -32.39
CA THR A 164 13.92 19.63 -32.82
C THR A 164 13.35 18.29 -32.41
N PHE A 165 12.13 18.29 -31.85
CA PHE A 165 11.49 17.11 -31.35
C PHE A 165 10.03 17.05 -31.80
N TYR A 166 9.57 15.88 -32.18
CA TYR A 166 8.20 15.62 -32.47
C TYR A 166 7.53 14.96 -31.25
N VAL A 167 6.47 15.54 -30.72
CA VAL A 167 5.84 15.11 -29.45
C VAL A 167 4.39 14.66 -29.65
N GLY A 168 3.94 14.55 -30.87
CA GLY A 168 2.54 14.25 -31.19
C GLY A 168 1.78 15.49 -31.69
N ASP A 169 0.52 15.36 -32.04
CA ASP A 169 -0.39 16.42 -32.47
C ASP A 169 0.02 17.19 -33.74
N GLY A 170 0.97 16.65 -34.51
CA GLY A 170 1.47 17.34 -35.72
C GLY A 170 2.33 18.56 -35.42
N LYS A 171 2.83 18.73 -34.18
CA LYS A 171 3.69 19.84 -33.78
C LYS A 171 5.15 19.42 -33.64
N LEU A 172 6.06 20.30 -34.04
CA LEU A 172 7.50 20.20 -33.78
C LEU A 172 7.89 21.26 -32.75
N TYR A 173 8.62 20.84 -31.74
CA TYR A 173 9.17 21.72 -30.70
C TYR A 173 10.64 21.97 -31.03
N ASN A 174 10.95 23.20 -31.42
CA ASN A 174 12.26 23.60 -31.93
C ASN A 174 12.92 24.57 -30.95
N LEU A 175 14.14 24.26 -30.54
CA LEU A 175 14.97 25.15 -29.75
C LEU A 175 15.85 25.96 -30.75
N ASP A 176 15.51 27.20 -30.98
CA ASP A 176 16.13 28.06 -31.98
C ASP A 176 17.22 28.98 -31.41
N ALA A 177 17.19 29.23 -30.09
CA ALA A 177 18.24 29.94 -29.37
C ALA A 177 18.22 29.50 -27.90
N PRO A 178 19.29 29.75 -27.10
CA PRO A 178 19.23 29.54 -25.68
C PRO A 178 18.05 30.28 -25.06
N GLY A 179 17.13 29.55 -24.47
CA GLY A 179 15.95 30.11 -23.86
C GLY A 179 14.78 30.46 -24.78
N LYS A 180 14.78 29.98 -26.03
CA LYS A 180 13.68 30.20 -26.95
C LYS A 180 13.16 28.89 -27.52
N LEU A 181 11.91 28.59 -27.24
CA LEU A 181 11.20 27.42 -27.75
C LEU A 181 10.20 27.87 -28.81
N THR A 182 10.38 27.43 -30.06
CA THR A 182 9.50 27.72 -31.18
C THR A 182 8.72 26.46 -31.54
N ILE A 183 7.41 26.54 -31.50
CA ILE A 183 6.49 25.46 -31.87
C ILE A 183 6.09 25.68 -33.31
N THR A 184 6.30 24.67 -34.16
CA THR A 184 5.91 24.69 -35.55
C THR A 184 5.03 23.49 -35.92
N ASP A 185 4.31 23.58 -37.04
CA ASP A 185 3.73 22.39 -37.65
C ASP A 185 4.79 21.57 -38.40
N THR A 186 4.41 20.44 -38.99
CA THR A 186 5.31 19.57 -39.75
C THR A 186 5.79 20.17 -41.04
N THR A 187 5.30 21.35 -41.44
CA THR A 187 5.77 22.14 -42.61
C THR A 187 6.69 23.28 -42.17
N PHE A 188 7.04 23.37 -40.89
CA PHE A 188 7.84 24.45 -40.27
C PHE A 188 7.17 25.84 -40.28
N ARG A 189 5.84 25.89 -40.40
CA ARG A 189 5.10 27.10 -40.14
C ARG A 189 5.07 27.34 -38.62
N ILE A 190 5.52 28.52 -38.21
CA ILE A 190 5.54 28.91 -36.80
C ILE A 190 4.09 29.00 -36.28
N LEU A 191 3.78 28.23 -35.23
CA LEU A 191 2.51 28.26 -34.54
C LEU A 191 2.61 29.12 -33.28
N ASP A 192 3.74 29.04 -32.55
CA ASP A 192 4.00 29.83 -31.36
C ASP A 192 5.49 29.97 -31.08
N THR A 193 5.86 30.99 -30.29
CA THR A 193 7.25 31.20 -29.87
C THR A 193 7.25 31.69 -28.42
N ILE A 194 7.97 30.98 -27.56
CA ILE A 194 7.96 31.19 -26.14
C ILE A 194 9.38 31.40 -25.64
N SER A 195 9.59 32.47 -24.89
CA SER A 195 10.86 32.76 -24.25
C SER A 195 10.95 32.12 -22.87
N TYR A 196 12.06 31.43 -22.62
CA TYR A 196 12.39 30.82 -21.35
C TYR A 196 13.68 31.42 -20.81
N GLN A 197 13.67 31.85 -19.55
CA GLN A 197 14.87 32.41 -18.91
C GLN A 197 15.84 31.27 -18.53
N VAL A 198 16.91 31.16 -19.27
CA VAL A 198 18.04 30.29 -18.92
C VAL A 198 18.93 31.04 -17.92
N PRO A 199 19.33 30.42 -16.76
CA PRO A 199 20.29 31.06 -15.87
C PRO A 199 21.56 31.46 -16.56
N ALA A 200 22.09 32.63 -16.21
CA ALA A 200 23.36 33.13 -16.79
C ALA A 200 24.46 32.08 -16.60
N ASN A 201 25.24 31.82 -17.63
CA ASN A 201 26.32 30.84 -17.73
C ASN A 201 25.88 29.36 -17.87
N LYS A 202 24.63 29.08 -18.27
CA LYS A 202 24.19 27.75 -18.65
C LYS A 202 23.75 27.67 -20.11
N THR A 203 24.04 26.56 -20.75
CA THR A 203 23.56 26.24 -22.11
C THR A 203 22.34 25.37 -21.99
N LEU A 204 21.36 25.59 -22.85
CA LEU A 204 20.21 24.65 -22.94
C LEU A 204 20.60 23.52 -23.92
N ASP A 205 21.43 22.60 -23.46
CA ASP A 205 21.72 21.38 -24.19
C ASP A 205 20.61 20.35 -23.90
N VAL A 206 19.65 20.25 -24.84
CA VAL A 206 18.46 19.42 -24.67
C VAL A 206 18.71 18.01 -25.18
N GLN A 207 18.48 17.03 -24.34
CA GLN A 207 18.70 15.62 -24.64
C GLN A 207 17.43 14.88 -25.09
N ALA A 208 16.30 15.19 -24.47
CA ALA A 208 15.00 14.59 -24.82
C ALA A 208 13.84 15.54 -24.49
N ILE A 209 12.75 15.37 -25.23
CA ILE A 209 11.48 16.05 -24.97
C ILE A 209 10.35 15.02 -25.00
N CYS A 210 9.39 15.13 -24.10
CA CYS A 210 8.13 14.39 -24.17
C CYS A 210 6.96 15.26 -23.69
N ARG A 211 5.75 14.93 -24.15
CA ARG A 211 4.51 15.64 -23.78
C ARG A 211 3.58 14.71 -23.05
N ASP A 212 3.04 15.15 -21.95
CA ASP A 212 2.09 14.38 -21.17
C ASP A 212 0.62 14.63 -21.57
N ALA A 213 -0.29 13.86 -20.99
CA ALA A 213 -1.72 13.99 -21.22
C ALA A 213 -2.35 15.27 -20.63
N TYR A 214 -1.59 16.02 -19.84
CA TYR A 214 -2.02 17.25 -19.16
C TYR A 214 -1.47 18.51 -19.84
N HIS A 215 -1.14 18.42 -21.14
CA HIS A 215 -0.60 19.51 -21.95
C HIS A 215 0.70 20.11 -21.41
N ARG A 216 1.51 19.30 -20.72
CA ARG A 216 2.83 19.72 -20.26
C ARG A 216 3.92 19.10 -21.11
N VAL A 217 4.86 19.91 -21.51
CA VAL A 217 6.04 19.49 -22.28
C VAL A 217 7.22 19.43 -21.33
N TRP A 218 7.81 18.25 -21.20
CA TRP A 218 8.94 17.95 -20.34
C TRP A 218 10.21 17.95 -21.16
N ILE A 219 11.19 18.74 -20.78
CA ILE A 219 12.44 18.98 -21.49
C ILE A 219 13.59 18.58 -20.58
N SER A 220 14.38 17.61 -21.00
CA SER A 220 15.60 17.21 -20.29
C SER A 220 16.78 18.03 -20.74
N THR A 221 17.68 18.36 -19.83
CA THR A 221 18.87 19.14 -20.13
C THR A 221 20.12 18.48 -19.58
N TYR A 222 21.27 18.78 -20.19
CA TYR A 222 22.55 18.21 -19.77
C TYR A 222 23.06 18.78 -18.44
N ASP A 223 22.73 20.02 -18.08
CA ASP A 223 23.28 20.65 -16.87
C ASP A 223 22.27 21.50 -16.08
N ASN A 224 21.04 21.65 -16.58
CA ASN A 224 20.02 22.52 -16.00
C ASN A 224 18.78 21.74 -15.51
N GLY A 225 18.93 20.45 -15.26
CA GLY A 225 17.87 19.59 -14.72
C GLY A 225 16.73 19.36 -15.70
N LEU A 226 15.51 19.24 -15.13
CA LEU A 226 14.27 18.99 -15.87
C LEU A 226 13.44 20.27 -15.93
N VAL A 227 13.06 20.66 -17.14
CA VAL A 227 12.20 21.82 -17.40
C VAL A 227 10.83 21.34 -17.82
N CYS A 228 9.78 21.87 -17.21
CA CYS A 228 8.40 21.64 -17.57
C CYS A 228 7.78 22.92 -18.12
N TYR A 229 7.30 22.86 -19.35
CA TYR A 229 6.48 23.89 -19.96
C TYR A 229 5.02 23.49 -19.93
N ASN A 230 4.16 24.27 -19.31
CA ASN A 230 2.73 24.08 -19.31
C ASN A 230 2.09 24.90 -20.45
N GLU A 231 1.49 24.21 -21.43
CA GLU A 231 0.88 24.85 -22.60
C GLU A 231 -0.35 25.71 -22.24
N ASP A 232 -1.11 25.31 -21.23
CA ASP A 232 -2.35 26.00 -20.84
C ASP A 232 -2.08 27.32 -20.12
N THR A 233 -1.09 27.32 -19.21
CA THR A 233 -0.71 28.51 -18.43
C THR A 233 0.45 29.29 -19.06
N ARG A 234 1.11 28.73 -20.05
CA ARG A 234 2.31 29.28 -20.70
C ARG A 234 3.45 29.57 -19.73
N THR A 235 3.61 28.75 -18.71
CA THR A 235 4.63 28.90 -17.66
C THR A 235 5.67 27.81 -17.73
N PHE A 236 6.90 28.16 -17.32
CA PHE A 236 7.98 27.20 -17.13
C PHE A 236 8.21 26.93 -15.65
N THR A 237 8.47 25.69 -15.33
CA THR A 237 8.89 25.23 -13.99
C THR A 237 10.16 24.42 -14.12
N ASN A 238 11.18 24.74 -13.30
CA ASN A 238 12.44 24.01 -13.28
C ASN A 238 12.51 23.09 -12.07
N TYR A 239 12.90 21.87 -12.33
CA TYR A 239 13.21 20.87 -11.31
C TYR A 239 14.72 20.65 -11.30
N LEU A 240 15.34 21.02 -10.18
CA LEU A 240 16.77 20.96 -10.01
C LEU A 240 17.14 20.02 -8.85
N HIS A 241 18.36 19.54 -8.90
CA HIS A 241 18.99 18.87 -7.77
C HIS A 241 19.18 19.83 -6.62
N ASP A 242 18.77 19.43 -5.41
CA ASP A 242 18.92 20.21 -4.17
C ASP A 242 19.22 19.26 -3.01
N ASN A 243 20.46 19.29 -2.55
CA ASN A 243 20.94 18.46 -1.44
C ASN A 243 20.20 18.68 -0.11
N SER A 244 19.53 19.82 0.04
CA SER A 244 18.80 20.16 1.25
C SER A 244 17.40 19.54 1.29
N LYS A 245 16.93 18.96 0.18
CA LYS A 245 15.58 18.42 0.02
C LYS A 245 15.59 16.93 -0.33
N LEU A 246 14.73 16.18 0.31
CA LEU A 246 14.65 14.71 0.15
C LEU A 246 14.04 14.24 -1.18
N LYS A 247 13.24 15.09 -1.84
CA LYS A 247 12.49 14.72 -3.07
C LYS A 247 12.87 15.64 -4.21
N THR A 248 14.11 15.53 -4.66
CA THR A 248 14.63 16.28 -5.82
C THR A 248 15.30 15.32 -6.79
N LEU A 249 15.71 15.84 -7.95
CA LEU A 249 16.56 15.09 -8.87
C LEU A 249 17.86 14.68 -8.16
N PRO A 250 18.42 13.49 -8.42
CA PRO A 250 19.69 13.10 -7.84
C PRO A 250 20.87 13.91 -8.40
N ILE A 251 20.76 14.32 -9.68
CA ILE A 251 21.71 15.20 -10.37
C ILE A 251 20.96 16.00 -11.45
N ASN A 252 21.59 17.06 -11.99
CA ASN A 252 21.00 17.91 -13.04
C ASN A 252 21.26 17.42 -14.48
N ILE A 253 22.03 16.36 -14.67
CA ILE A 253 22.34 15.80 -16.00
C ILE A 253 21.31 14.72 -16.33
N ILE A 254 20.41 15.02 -17.27
CA ILE A 254 19.32 14.13 -17.65
C ILE A 254 19.51 13.69 -19.10
N SER A 255 19.66 12.38 -19.29
CA SER A 255 19.96 11.78 -20.60
C SER A 255 18.72 11.25 -21.35
N ALA A 256 17.64 10.91 -20.65
CA ALA A 256 16.47 10.30 -21.27
C ALA A 256 15.17 10.62 -20.52
N LEU A 257 14.07 10.70 -21.27
CA LEU A 257 12.71 10.84 -20.75
C LEU A 257 11.80 9.81 -21.41
N CYS A 258 10.92 9.20 -20.63
CA CYS A 258 9.90 8.30 -21.14
C CYS A 258 8.64 8.38 -20.26
N ILE A 259 7.47 8.55 -20.90
CA ILE A 259 6.19 8.46 -20.19
C ILE A 259 5.64 7.05 -20.38
N ASP A 260 5.36 6.36 -19.26
CA ASP A 260 4.76 5.04 -19.30
C ASP A 260 3.24 5.09 -19.52
N ARG A 261 2.64 3.93 -19.77
CA ARG A 261 1.19 3.81 -19.99
C ARG A 261 0.36 4.18 -18.76
N SER A 262 0.97 4.16 -17.58
CA SER A 262 0.32 4.53 -16.30
C SER A 262 0.39 6.03 -16.02
N GLY A 263 1.02 6.82 -16.90
CA GLY A 263 1.16 8.27 -16.75
C GLY A 263 2.30 8.68 -15.81
N ASN A 264 3.32 7.86 -15.64
CA ASN A 264 4.54 8.25 -14.93
C ASN A 264 5.62 8.69 -15.90
N LEU A 265 6.30 9.77 -15.58
CA LEU A 265 7.52 10.20 -16.26
C LEU A 265 8.73 9.51 -15.63
N TRP A 266 9.46 8.77 -16.48
CA TRP A 266 10.73 8.16 -16.14
C TRP A 266 11.85 9.07 -16.61
N ILE A 267 12.79 9.36 -15.74
CA ILE A 267 13.87 10.32 -15.94
C ILE A 267 15.18 9.57 -15.76
N GLY A 268 15.86 9.30 -16.89
CA GLY A 268 17.18 8.70 -16.87
C GLY A 268 18.24 9.79 -16.67
N THR A 269 19.14 9.61 -15.71
CA THR A 269 20.20 10.56 -15.40
C THR A 269 21.56 9.98 -15.70
N ASP A 270 22.54 10.82 -16.00
CA ASP A 270 23.91 10.40 -16.21
C ASP A 270 24.68 10.35 -14.89
N GLY A 271 24.67 9.15 -14.26
CA GLY A 271 25.35 8.87 -13.00
C GLY A 271 24.46 8.88 -11.74
N GLY A 272 23.23 9.40 -11.81
CA GLY A 272 22.30 9.43 -10.68
C GLY A 272 21.23 8.32 -10.71
N GLY A 273 21.27 7.43 -11.71
CA GLY A 273 20.27 6.37 -11.90
C GLY A 273 19.00 6.85 -12.58
N VAL A 274 17.86 6.24 -12.23
CA VAL A 274 16.55 6.54 -12.82
C VAL A 274 15.61 7.06 -11.76
N CYS A 275 14.93 8.16 -12.05
CA CYS A 275 13.86 8.72 -11.22
C CYS A 275 12.50 8.47 -11.88
N LYS A 276 11.47 8.45 -11.07
CA LYS A 276 10.09 8.37 -11.50
C LYS A 276 9.30 9.54 -10.91
N LEU A 277 8.54 10.23 -11.74
CA LEU A 277 7.60 11.29 -11.36
C LEU A 277 6.20 10.89 -11.80
N ASP A 278 5.28 10.80 -10.85
CA ASP A 278 3.85 10.65 -11.15
C ASP A 278 3.33 11.98 -11.71
N LEU A 279 2.86 11.95 -12.96
CA LEU A 279 2.36 13.13 -13.65
C LEU A 279 0.89 13.44 -13.34
N LYS A 280 0.20 12.52 -12.73
CA LYS A 280 -1.21 12.69 -12.38
C LYS A 280 -1.39 13.84 -11.38
N PRO A 281 -2.48 14.60 -11.48
CA PRO A 281 -2.79 15.57 -10.45
C PRO A 281 -2.85 14.89 -9.09
N PRO A 282 -2.27 15.50 -8.04
CA PRO A 282 -2.35 14.93 -6.73
C PRO A 282 -3.82 14.78 -6.30
N LYS A 283 -4.18 13.61 -5.80
CA LYS A 283 -5.54 13.33 -5.29
C LYS A 283 -5.90 14.26 -4.14
N PHE A 284 -4.90 14.60 -3.35
CA PHE A 284 -5.02 15.42 -2.16
C PHE A 284 -4.11 16.63 -2.29
N ASN A 285 -4.66 17.82 -2.15
CA ASN A 285 -3.85 19.01 -1.94
C ASN A 285 -3.22 18.95 -0.56
N LEU A 286 -2.05 19.51 -0.41
CA LEU A 286 -1.23 19.42 0.81
C LEU A 286 -0.79 20.81 1.27
N PHE A 287 -0.89 21.08 2.58
CA PHE A 287 -0.34 22.22 3.25
C PHE A 287 0.43 21.79 4.52
N PRO A 288 1.68 22.26 4.72
CA PRO A 288 2.53 22.93 3.71
C PRO A 288 3.03 21.94 2.67
N LEU A 289 3.46 22.41 1.50
CA LEU A 289 4.07 21.55 0.49
C LEU A 289 5.44 21.03 0.95
N ASN A 290 6.25 21.92 1.58
CA ASN A 290 7.54 21.55 2.17
C ASN A 290 7.63 22.10 3.58
N GLU A 291 8.38 21.41 4.40
CA GLU A 291 8.71 21.89 5.74
C GLU A 291 9.54 23.19 5.64
N GLY A 292 9.07 24.24 6.30
CA GLY A 292 9.72 25.55 6.25
C GLY A 292 9.17 26.55 5.21
N ASP A 293 8.22 26.17 4.35
CA ASP A 293 7.56 27.08 3.39
C ASP A 293 6.97 28.33 4.08
N TYR A 294 6.60 28.22 5.35
CA TYR A 294 5.98 29.27 6.15
C TYR A 294 6.72 29.51 7.47
N PRO A 295 7.84 30.24 7.48
CA PRO A 295 8.70 30.39 8.67
C PRO A 295 8.02 31.04 9.88
N LEU A 296 6.96 31.82 9.64
CA LEU A 296 6.16 32.44 10.71
C LEU A 296 5.18 31.46 11.38
N LEU A 297 4.87 30.34 10.75
CA LEU A 297 4.02 29.29 11.29
C LEU A 297 4.91 28.27 12.01
N LYS A 298 4.91 28.32 13.34
CA LYS A 298 5.75 27.48 14.19
C LYS A 298 5.14 26.13 14.56
N ASP A 299 3.89 25.91 14.17
CA ASP A 299 3.12 24.72 14.55
C ASP A 299 2.19 24.29 13.41
N TYR A 300 2.35 23.07 12.98
CA TYR A 300 1.54 22.44 11.94
C TYR A 300 0.51 21.46 12.50
N PHE A 301 0.34 21.42 13.81
CA PHE A 301 -0.66 20.56 14.45
C PHE A 301 -2.04 21.23 14.37
N ILE A 302 -2.83 20.78 13.40
CA ILE A 302 -4.11 21.41 13.05
C ILE A 302 -5.24 20.90 13.94
N LYS A 303 -6.14 21.79 14.36
CA LYS A 303 -7.25 21.51 15.27
C LYS A 303 -8.63 21.72 14.67
N CYS A 304 -8.79 22.71 13.80
CA CYS A 304 -10.08 23.03 13.21
C CYS A 304 -9.94 23.80 11.90
N PHE A 305 -11.04 23.89 11.15
CA PHE A 305 -11.13 24.59 9.87
C PHE A 305 -12.42 25.41 9.73
N TYR A 306 -12.33 26.38 8.82
CA TYR A 306 -13.46 27.04 8.21
C TYR A 306 -13.03 27.54 6.82
N GLU A 307 -13.87 27.38 5.78
CA GLU A 307 -13.67 27.93 4.46
C GLU A 307 -14.57 29.14 4.25
N ASP A 308 -14.01 30.25 3.83
CA ASP A 308 -14.79 31.46 3.55
C ASP A 308 -15.30 31.51 2.09
N LYS A 309 -16.11 32.53 1.79
CA LYS A 309 -16.72 32.73 0.47
C LYS A 309 -15.68 32.97 -0.66
N ASN A 310 -14.47 33.38 -0.30
CA ASN A 310 -13.38 33.65 -1.25
C ASN A 310 -12.49 32.41 -1.47
N GLY A 311 -12.82 31.28 -0.85
CA GLY A 311 -12.03 30.06 -0.89
C GLY A 311 -10.78 30.10 0.02
N GLN A 312 -10.68 31.09 0.92
CA GLN A 312 -9.60 31.12 1.90
C GLN A 312 -9.86 30.11 3.01
N ILE A 313 -8.82 29.43 3.42
CA ILE A 313 -8.85 28.37 4.42
C ILE A 313 -8.41 28.96 5.76
N TRP A 314 -9.35 29.07 6.68
CA TRP A 314 -9.10 29.44 8.07
C TRP A 314 -8.82 28.18 8.85
N PHE A 315 -7.74 28.14 9.60
CA PHE A 315 -7.41 26.99 10.42
C PHE A 315 -6.80 27.37 11.76
N GLY A 316 -7.17 26.59 12.76
CA GLY A 316 -6.63 26.69 14.10
C GLY A 316 -5.50 25.68 14.32
N THR A 317 -4.47 26.08 15.06
CA THR A 317 -3.36 25.20 15.45
C THR A 317 -3.32 24.97 16.95
N HIS A 318 -2.48 24.03 17.38
CA HIS A 318 -2.30 23.71 18.80
C HIS A 318 -1.54 24.81 19.57
N SER A 319 -0.66 25.56 18.91
CA SER A 319 0.17 26.57 19.62
C SER A 319 0.37 27.89 18.89
N SER A 320 0.13 27.93 17.58
CA SER A 320 0.39 29.13 16.75
C SER A 320 -0.85 30.04 16.57
N GLY A 321 -1.99 29.70 17.18
CA GLY A 321 -3.19 30.51 17.10
C GLY A 321 -4.01 30.30 15.83
N LEU A 322 -4.64 31.39 15.33
CA LEU A 322 -5.49 31.39 14.12
C LEU A 322 -4.68 31.75 12.90
N ASN A 323 -4.91 31.01 11.80
CA ASN A 323 -4.24 31.22 10.53
C ASN A 323 -5.23 31.21 9.36
N ILE A 324 -4.94 32.01 8.34
CA ILE A 324 -5.74 32.12 7.12
C ILE A 324 -4.79 31.87 5.94
N TYR A 325 -5.06 30.83 5.19
CA TYR A 325 -4.30 30.43 4.00
C TYR A 325 -5.12 30.67 2.74
N ASP A 326 -4.53 31.30 1.76
CA ASP A 326 -5.09 31.46 0.43
C ASP A 326 -4.43 30.47 -0.54
N PRO A 327 -5.16 29.44 -1.00
CA PRO A 327 -4.62 28.45 -1.92
C PRO A 327 -4.21 29.01 -3.29
N ALA A 328 -4.86 30.08 -3.74
CA ALA A 328 -4.59 30.67 -5.06
C ALA A 328 -3.27 31.45 -5.08
N THR A 329 -3.01 32.23 -4.04
CA THR A 329 -1.79 33.05 -3.92
C THR A 329 -0.69 32.35 -3.12
N ARG A 330 -1.02 31.26 -2.40
CA ARG A 330 -0.17 30.57 -1.44
C ARG A 330 0.34 31.46 -0.29
N LEU A 331 -0.36 32.52 0.01
CA LEU A 331 -0.04 33.40 1.13
C LEU A 331 -0.75 32.95 2.40
N ILE A 332 -0.08 33.19 3.54
CA ILE A 332 -0.65 32.94 4.86
C ILE A 332 -0.68 34.21 5.70
N LYS A 333 -1.79 34.42 6.40
CA LYS A 333 -1.94 35.45 7.42
C LYS A 333 -2.11 34.77 8.78
N SER A 334 -1.21 35.04 9.72
CA SER A 334 -1.21 34.40 11.02
C SER A 334 -1.53 35.38 12.13
N TYR A 335 -2.44 34.97 13.00
CA TYR A 335 -2.78 35.68 14.26
C TYR A 335 -2.21 34.85 15.43
N ASN A 336 -0.90 35.02 15.67
CA ASN A 336 -0.20 34.30 16.71
C ASN A 336 -0.63 34.76 18.09
N TYR A 337 -0.87 33.84 19.02
CA TYR A 337 -1.34 34.14 20.37
C TYR A 337 -0.39 35.07 21.13
N GLN A 338 0.91 34.91 21.03
CA GLN A 338 1.89 35.76 21.73
C GLN A 338 1.75 37.24 21.36
N VAL A 339 1.36 37.54 20.12
CA VAL A 339 1.18 38.90 19.60
C VAL A 339 -0.26 39.41 19.84
N TYR A 340 -1.25 38.54 19.63
CA TYR A 340 -2.66 38.93 19.59
C TYR A 340 -3.44 38.70 20.89
N ARG A 341 -2.80 38.17 21.95
CA ARG A 341 -3.43 38.05 23.28
C ARG A 341 -3.89 39.40 23.81
N SER A 342 -3.10 40.45 23.62
CA SER A 342 -3.47 41.82 23.98
C SER A 342 -4.60 42.45 23.13
N LYS A 343 -4.89 41.82 21.99
CA LYS A 343 -6.00 42.15 21.09
C LYS A 343 -7.21 41.22 21.24
N GLY A 344 -7.26 40.47 22.33
CA GLY A 344 -8.39 39.63 22.73
C GLY A 344 -8.43 38.21 22.17
N LEU A 345 -7.35 37.70 21.50
CA LEU A 345 -7.31 36.27 21.08
C LEU A 345 -7.41 35.38 22.33
N PRO A 346 -8.41 34.47 22.40
CA PRO A 346 -8.79 33.82 23.66
C PRO A 346 -7.94 32.59 24.02
N GLY A 347 -6.81 32.38 23.39
CA GLY A 347 -5.87 31.26 23.71
C GLY A 347 -4.98 30.85 22.57
N PRO A 348 -3.92 30.09 22.84
CA PRO A 348 -2.99 29.59 21.82
C PRO A 348 -3.58 28.43 20.99
N ILE A 349 -4.37 27.57 21.60
CA ILE A 349 -5.03 26.43 20.94
C ILE A 349 -6.36 26.91 20.39
N ILE A 350 -6.50 26.96 19.07
CA ILE A 350 -7.78 27.27 18.44
C ILE A 350 -8.48 25.97 18.13
N SER A 351 -9.58 25.71 18.78
CA SER A 351 -10.31 24.45 18.75
C SER A 351 -11.56 24.45 17.87
N SER A 352 -12.17 25.63 17.64
CA SER A 352 -13.32 25.74 16.75
C SER A 352 -13.39 27.13 16.10
N ILE A 353 -13.67 27.14 14.81
CA ILE A 353 -13.93 28.35 14.01
C ILE A 353 -15.32 28.20 13.43
N PHE A 354 -16.16 29.18 13.67
CA PHE A 354 -17.57 29.11 13.31
C PHE A 354 -18.05 30.46 12.81
N LYS A 355 -18.78 30.48 11.70
CA LYS A 355 -19.43 31.70 11.21
C LYS A 355 -20.93 31.65 11.46
N GLU A 356 -21.44 32.59 12.23
CA GLU A 356 -22.85 32.75 12.53
C GLU A 356 -23.62 33.14 11.26
N ARG A 357 -24.91 32.82 11.21
CA ARG A 357 -25.79 33.16 10.06
C ARG A 357 -25.87 34.67 9.79
N ASP A 358 -25.66 35.50 10.80
CA ASP A 358 -25.57 36.96 10.66
C ASP A 358 -24.23 37.46 10.13
N GLY A 359 -23.27 36.53 9.94
CA GLY A 359 -21.96 36.81 9.36
C GLY A 359 -20.84 37.04 10.36
N GLN A 360 -21.09 37.01 11.67
CA GLN A 360 -20.03 37.14 12.68
C GLN A 360 -19.15 35.89 12.74
N MET A 361 -17.83 36.11 12.87
CA MET A 361 -16.86 35.01 12.95
C MET A 361 -16.50 34.72 14.41
N TRP A 362 -16.79 33.53 14.87
CA TRP A 362 -16.54 33.05 16.23
C TRP A 362 -15.29 32.21 16.28
N ILE A 363 -14.44 32.52 17.26
CA ILE A 363 -13.18 31.77 17.49
C ILE A 363 -13.23 31.21 18.90
N ALA A 364 -13.24 29.90 19.00
CA ALA A 364 -13.09 29.21 20.27
C ALA A 364 -11.64 28.75 20.46
N ALA A 365 -11.14 28.92 21.67
CA ALA A 365 -9.79 28.57 22.03
C ALA A 365 -9.71 27.97 23.43
N SER A 366 -8.50 27.56 23.81
CA SER A 366 -8.24 26.91 25.10
C SER A 366 -8.63 27.71 26.34
N LEU A 367 -8.73 29.06 26.23
CA LEU A 367 -9.01 29.93 27.38
C LEU A 367 -10.33 30.67 27.22
N GLY A 368 -11.13 30.39 26.21
CA GLY A 368 -12.44 31.00 26.01
C GLY A 368 -12.86 31.15 24.56
N ILE A 369 -13.78 32.09 24.34
CA ILE A 369 -14.40 32.38 23.03
C ILE A 369 -14.25 33.87 22.76
N ALA A 370 -14.02 34.22 21.50
CA ALA A 370 -14.09 35.62 21.04
C ALA A 370 -14.77 35.72 19.67
N ILE A 371 -15.31 36.88 19.37
CA ILE A 371 -15.81 37.23 18.05
C ILE A 371 -14.69 37.99 17.34
N PHE A 372 -14.34 37.56 16.15
CA PHE A 372 -13.27 38.16 15.38
C PHE A 372 -13.79 39.31 14.51
N ASN A 373 -13.25 40.46 14.71
CA ASN A 373 -13.45 41.66 13.86
C ASN A 373 -12.32 41.72 12.82
N GLU A 374 -12.60 41.22 11.62
CA GLU A 374 -11.61 41.15 10.55
C GLU A 374 -11.09 42.52 10.12
N LYS A 375 -11.97 43.55 10.08
CA LYS A 375 -11.55 44.88 9.65
C LYS A 375 -10.54 45.55 10.58
N GLN A 376 -10.64 45.29 11.86
CA GLN A 376 -9.75 45.84 12.88
C GLN A 376 -8.65 44.88 13.30
N GLY A 377 -8.76 43.60 12.99
CA GLY A 377 -7.84 42.57 13.41
C GLY A 377 -7.82 42.36 14.92
N ILE A 378 -8.96 42.55 15.60
CA ILE A 378 -9.13 42.36 17.05
C ILE A 378 -10.12 41.25 17.34
N PHE A 379 -10.09 40.75 18.55
CA PHE A 379 -10.94 39.67 19.04
C PHE A 379 -11.74 40.21 20.23
N ASP A 380 -13.09 40.25 20.08
CA ASP A 380 -13.96 40.71 21.15
C ASP A 380 -14.36 39.52 22.04
N PRO A 381 -13.88 39.43 23.28
CA PRO A 381 -14.10 38.28 24.11
C PRO A 381 -15.56 38.14 24.56
N VAL A 382 -16.07 36.90 24.52
CA VAL A 382 -17.36 36.52 25.05
C VAL A 382 -17.25 36.30 26.55
N LYS A 383 -18.05 37.00 27.32
CA LYS A 383 -18.06 36.85 28.78
C LYS A 383 -18.70 35.52 29.17
N ILE A 384 -17.90 34.63 29.79
CA ILE A 384 -18.42 33.37 30.33
C ILE A 384 -18.81 33.62 31.79
N VAL A 385 -20.12 33.46 32.11
CA VAL A 385 -20.64 33.57 33.49
C VAL A 385 -20.95 32.16 33.95
N SER A 386 -20.16 31.67 34.87
CA SER A 386 -20.49 30.40 35.55
C SER A 386 -20.83 30.68 37.00
N GLY A 387 -21.80 29.96 37.52
CA GLY A 387 -22.09 29.91 38.98
C GLY A 387 -21.06 29.06 39.76
N LEU A 388 -19.97 28.70 39.13
CA LEU A 388 -18.90 27.82 39.62
C LEU A 388 -17.57 28.56 39.51
N THR A 389 -16.66 28.31 40.42
CA THR A 389 -15.25 28.71 40.32
C THR A 389 -14.67 28.06 39.06
N LEU A 390 -14.55 28.86 37.98
CA LEU A 390 -13.91 28.45 36.75
C LEU A 390 -12.40 28.35 36.99
N ASN A 391 -11.89 27.17 36.90
CA ASN A 391 -10.43 26.94 36.72
C ASN A 391 -10.13 27.08 35.21
N GLU A 392 -8.90 27.38 34.89
CA GLU A 392 -8.41 27.49 33.47
C GLU A 392 -8.79 26.27 32.60
N HIS A 393 -9.00 25.11 33.20
CA HIS A 393 -9.38 23.87 32.50
C HIS A 393 -10.85 23.80 32.04
N THR A 394 -11.79 24.49 32.70
CA THR A 394 -13.23 24.42 32.36
C THR A 394 -13.61 25.30 31.16
N ASN A 395 -12.73 26.18 30.72
CA ASN A 395 -12.94 27.09 29.60
C ASN A 395 -12.55 26.51 28.24
N PHE A 396 -12.04 25.28 28.18
CA PHE A 396 -11.68 24.67 26.91
C PHE A 396 -12.93 24.26 26.13
N ILE A 397 -13.12 24.87 24.98
CA ILE A 397 -14.24 24.63 24.08
C ILE A 397 -13.79 23.70 22.97
N TYR A 398 -14.52 22.62 22.73
CA TYR A 398 -14.24 21.69 21.66
C TYR A 398 -15.02 21.99 20.38
N LYS A 399 -16.29 22.36 20.52
CA LYS A 399 -17.19 22.58 19.39
C LYS A 399 -18.10 23.78 19.65
N LEU A 400 -18.34 24.57 18.60
CA LEU A 400 -19.37 25.58 18.55
C LEU A 400 -20.37 25.22 17.45
N ILE A 401 -21.68 25.31 17.76
CA ILE A 401 -22.76 25.16 16.78
C ILE A 401 -23.79 26.24 16.99
N GLN A 402 -24.47 26.65 15.90
CA GLN A 402 -25.68 27.46 15.97
C GLN A 402 -26.90 26.58 15.74
N LEU A 403 -27.80 26.59 16.69
CA LEU A 403 -29.06 25.86 16.61
C LEU A 403 -30.01 26.49 15.59
N ASP A 404 -31.03 25.76 15.21
CA ASP A 404 -32.05 26.24 14.27
C ASP A 404 -32.77 27.48 14.75
N ASN A 405 -32.98 27.61 16.07
CA ASN A 405 -33.55 28.77 16.72
C ASN A 405 -32.62 30.00 16.80
N GLY A 406 -31.37 29.87 16.29
CA GLY A 406 -30.36 30.94 16.30
C GLY A 406 -29.48 30.98 17.56
N GLU A 407 -29.76 30.22 18.59
CA GLU A 407 -28.91 30.15 19.78
C GLU A 407 -27.57 29.45 19.45
N ILE A 408 -26.51 29.84 20.13
CA ILE A 408 -25.20 29.22 19.99
C ILE A 408 -24.93 28.29 21.19
N VAL A 409 -24.50 27.08 20.93
CA VAL A 409 -24.16 26.08 21.95
C VAL A 409 -22.72 25.68 21.76
N ALA A 410 -22.01 25.51 22.89
CA ALA A 410 -20.66 25.05 22.95
C ALA A 410 -20.55 23.72 23.69
N GLY A 411 -19.82 22.75 23.09
CA GLY A 411 -19.35 21.56 23.79
C GLY A 411 -18.01 21.88 24.50
N THR A 412 -17.95 21.63 25.78
CA THR A 412 -16.82 22.00 26.65
C THR A 412 -16.35 20.85 27.53
N ILE A 413 -15.25 21.03 28.24
CA ILE A 413 -14.82 20.12 29.31
C ILE A 413 -15.86 20.05 30.44
N GLY A 414 -16.61 21.15 30.67
CA GLY A 414 -17.61 21.23 31.72
C GLY A 414 -19.03 20.82 31.31
N GLY A 415 -19.23 20.31 30.11
CA GLY A 415 -20.54 19.99 29.53
C GLY A 415 -21.00 20.95 28.41
N LEU A 416 -22.29 21.05 28.21
CA LEU A 416 -22.88 21.99 27.26
C LEU A 416 -23.00 23.40 27.88
N MET A 417 -22.56 24.39 27.09
CA MET A 417 -22.72 25.83 27.42
C MET A 417 -23.59 26.52 26.38
N THR A 418 -24.60 27.25 26.82
CA THR A 418 -25.44 28.07 25.97
C THR A 418 -24.92 29.53 25.93
N ILE A 419 -24.83 30.13 24.75
CA ILE A 419 -24.35 31.50 24.54
C ILE A 419 -25.51 32.34 24.11
N LYS A 420 -25.81 33.37 24.90
CA LYS A 420 -26.91 34.32 24.67
C LYS A 420 -26.40 35.73 24.40
N LYS A 421 -27.07 36.43 23.52
CA LYS A 421 -26.82 37.84 23.23
C LYS A 421 -27.63 38.72 24.17
N ASN A 422 -26.94 39.52 25.01
CA ASN A 422 -27.58 40.51 25.90
C ASN A 422 -27.28 41.92 25.37
N LYS A 423 -28.28 42.57 24.75
CA LYS A 423 -28.17 43.96 24.19
C LYS A 423 -26.92 44.08 23.26
N THR A 424 -25.76 44.38 23.84
CA THR A 424 -24.50 44.65 23.09
C THR A 424 -23.39 43.59 23.33
N ALA A 425 -23.60 42.63 24.24
CA ALA A 425 -22.59 41.64 24.61
C ALA A 425 -23.13 40.22 24.58
N TYR A 426 -22.24 39.28 24.35
CA TYR A 426 -22.55 37.85 24.43
C TYR A 426 -22.13 37.30 25.80
N THR A 427 -22.97 36.43 26.34
CA THR A 427 -22.70 35.78 27.64
C THR A 427 -22.90 34.27 27.49
N GLY A 428 -21.87 33.52 27.80
CA GLY A 428 -21.94 32.04 27.88
C GLY A 428 -22.37 31.62 29.30
N THR A 429 -23.36 30.75 29.41
CA THR A 429 -23.86 30.21 30.66
C THR A 429 -23.91 28.69 30.66
N PHE A 430 -23.49 28.07 31.74
CA PHE A 430 -23.72 26.64 32.00
C PHE A 430 -25.07 26.50 32.72
N GLY A 431 -25.78 25.39 32.46
CA GLY A 431 -27.07 25.11 33.10
C GLY A 431 -26.99 25.10 34.65
N ARG A 432 -28.08 25.57 35.30
CA ARG A 432 -28.15 25.79 36.76
C ARG A 432 -28.14 24.49 37.60
N ARG A 433 -28.31 23.29 37.00
CA ARG A 433 -28.21 22.05 37.74
C ARG A 433 -26.75 21.71 37.93
N LYS A 434 -26.39 21.33 39.22
CA LYS A 434 -25.03 20.85 39.58
C LYS A 434 -24.44 20.08 38.41
N MET A 435 -23.28 20.55 37.94
CA MET A 435 -22.48 19.77 36.97
C MET A 435 -22.43 18.33 37.47
N GLU A 436 -23.00 17.41 36.68
CA GLU A 436 -22.56 16.02 36.80
C GLU A 436 -21.06 16.09 36.44
N ASN A 437 -20.22 15.96 37.46
CA ASN A 437 -18.80 16.22 37.49
C ASN A 437 -18.13 15.88 36.14
N ASN A 438 -17.56 16.90 35.46
CA ASN A 438 -16.64 16.78 34.33
C ASN A 438 -17.14 15.96 33.11
N ILE A 439 -18.30 16.28 32.58
CA ILE A 439 -18.73 15.69 31.28
C ILE A 439 -18.02 16.43 30.14
N LEU A 440 -16.93 15.88 29.68
CA LEU A 440 -16.24 16.34 28.47
C LEU A 440 -17.15 16.12 27.25
N ILE A 441 -17.55 17.15 26.56
CA ILE A 441 -18.29 17.11 25.29
C ILE A 441 -17.38 17.49 24.14
N THR A 442 -17.17 16.55 23.24
CA THR A 442 -16.27 16.73 22.08
C THR A 442 -17.02 17.14 20.82
N ASP A 443 -18.24 16.68 20.63
CA ASP A 443 -19.06 17.06 19.48
C ASP A 443 -20.54 17.12 19.84
N VAL A 444 -21.33 17.90 19.10
CA VAL A 444 -22.78 18.12 19.34
C VAL A 444 -23.49 18.24 18.02
N VAL A 445 -24.65 17.63 17.90
CA VAL A 445 -25.55 17.72 16.75
C VAL A 445 -26.96 18.01 17.24
N GLU A 446 -27.68 18.93 16.54
CA GLU A 446 -29.10 19.20 16.75
C GLU A 446 -29.92 18.26 15.85
N MET A 447 -30.93 17.64 16.45
CA MET A 447 -31.90 16.81 15.74
C MET A 447 -33.12 17.62 15.29
N ALA A 448 -33.90 17.08 14.37
CA ALA A 448 -35.10 17.71 13.84
C ALA A 448 -36.17 18.01 14.91
N ASP A 449 -36.14 17.32 16.05
CA ASP A 449 -37.00 17.56 17.21
C ASP A 449 -36.45 18.59 18.21
N HIS A 450 -35.36 19.31 17.81
CA HIS A 450 -34.65 20.30 18.60
C HIS A 450 -34.00 19.73 19.89
N THR A 451 -33.82 18.42 19.98
CA THR A 451 -32.95 17.80 20.97
C THR A 451 -31.50 17.78 20.48
N LEU A 452 -30.57 17.62 21.42
CA LEU A 452 -29.15 17.56 21.07
C LEU A 452 -28.59 16.17 21.42
N TRP A 453 -27.79 15.63 20.51
CA TRP A 453 -26.93 14.49 20.82
C TRP A 453 -25.49 14.97 20.90
N ALA A 454 -24.79 14.53 21.93
CA ALA A 454 -23.42 14.94 22.21
C ALA A 454 -22.54 13.73 22.44
N SER A 455 -21.30 13.76 21.92
CA SER A 455 -20.28 12.75 22.16
C SER A 455 -19.41 13.12 23.34
N SER A 456 -19.09 12.11 24.14
CA SER A 456 -18.18 12.20 25.26
C SER A 456 -17.22 11.00 25.27
N PRO A 457 -15.90 11.21 25.27
CA PRO A 457 -14.93 10.10 25.37
C PRO A 457 -15.08 9.28 26.64
N LEU A 458 -15.56 9.89 27.71
CA LEU A 458 -15.68 9.23 29.02
C LEU A 458 -17.11 8.76 29.36
N HIS A 459 -18.13 9.39 28.76
CA HIS A 459 -19.53 9.15 29.13
C HIS A 459 -20.37 8.60 27.98
N GLY A 460 -19.77 8.38 26.82
CA GLY A 460 -20.47 7.85 25.65
C GLY A 460 -21.34 8.90 24.93
N LEU A 461 -22.45 8.47 24.39
CA LEU A 461 -23.41 9.28 23.67
C LEU A 461 -24.48 9.82 24.62
N ILE A 462 -24.65 11.14 24.68
CA ILE A 462 -25.55 11.79 25.62
C ILE A 462 -26.66 12.51 24.87
N HIS A 463 -27.89 12.23 25.21
CA HIS A 463 -29.06 12.88 24.64
C HIS A 463 -29.54 14.02 25.59
N TYR A 464 -29.62 15.21 25.06
CA TYR A 464 -30.04 16.40 25.79
C TYR A 464 -31.36 16.94 25.26
N LYS A 465 -32.23 17.38 26.18
CA LYS A 465 -33.47 18.07 25.86
C LYS A 465 -33.43 19.47 26.49
N LYS A 466 -33.95 20.47 25.78
CA LYS A 466 -34.06 21.82 26.29
C LYS A 466 -35.16 21.90 27.36
N THR A 467 -34.82 22.44 28.52
CA THR A 467 -35.72 22.61 29.66
C THR A 467 -35.61 24.06 30.15
N GLY A 468 -36.54 24.93 29.70
CA GLY A 468 -36.40 26.37 29.88
C GLY A 468 -35.22 26.91 29.07
N ASP A 469 -34.31 27.59 29.78
CA ASP A 469 -33.12 28.18 29.19
C ASP A 469 -31.91 27.22 29.09
N ASP A 470 -31.99 26.02 29.65
CA ASP A 470 -30.91 25.07 29.83
C ASP A 470 -31.16 23.77 29.11
N PHE A 471 -30.08 23.03 28.80
CA PHE A 471 -30.13 21.66 28.31
C PHE A 471 -29.93 20.66 29.44
N THR A 472 -30.81 19.67 29.53
CA THR A 472 -30.77 18.61 30.52
C THR A 472 -30.53 17.27 29.84
N ALA A 473 -29.56 16.51 30.30
CA ALA A 473 -29.31 15.15 29.84
C ALA A 473 -30.51 14.26 30.25
N ILE A 474 -31.14 13.64 29.28
CA ILE A 474 -32.29 12.75 29.46
C ILE A 474 -31.94 11.30 29.27
N GLU A 475 -30.84 11.01 28.53
CA GLU A 475 -30.42 9.66 28.21
C GLU A 475 -28.90 9.60 28.02
N LYS A 476 -28.28 8.48 28.37
CA LYS A 476 -26.88 8.15 28.08
C LYS A 476 -26.82 6.78 27.39
N ARG A 477 -26.03 6.69 26.31
CA ARG A 477 -25.84 5.48 25.54
C ARG A 477 -24.34 5.23 25.29
N LEU A 478 -23.99 4.01 24.88
CA LEU A 478 -22.61 3.63 24.55
C LEU A 478 -21.59 4.02 25.65
N PRO A 479 -21.88 3.74 26.93
CA PRO A 479 -20.93 4.04 28.00
C PRO A 479 -19.63 3.23 27.78
N LEU A 480 -18.52 3.77 28.21
CA LEU A 480 -17.18 3.13 28.13
C LEU A 480 -16.60 3.01 26.69
N ILE A 481 -17.25 3.60 25.70
CA ILE A 481 -16.68 3.72 24.33
C ILE A 481 -16.14 5.13 24.17
N ASP A 482 -14.90 5.26 23.71
CA ASP A 482 -14.24 6.53 23.43
C ASP A 482 -14.85 7.17 22.16
N LEU A 483 -15.89 8.00 22.34
CA LEU A 483 -16.58 8.70 21.26
C LEU A 483 -15.84 10.00 20.90
N ARG A 484 -15.46 10.15 19.63
CA ARG A 484 -14.68 11.26 19.12
C ARG A 484 -15.51 12.35 18.45
N SER A 485 -16.40 11.95 17.57
CA SER A 485 -17.30 12.86 16.85
C SER A 485 -18.59 12.17 16.46
N ILE A 486 -19.57 12.97 16.08
CA ILE A 486 -20.89 12.53 15.63
C ILE A 486 -21.20 13.21 14.31
N HIS A 487 -21.73 12.46 13.36
CA HIS A 487 -22.27 12.97 12.11
C HIS A 487 -23.70 12.49 11.95
N GLN A 488 -24.64 13.40 11.67
CA GLN A 488 -26.03 13.06 11.34
C GLN A 488 -26.08 12.71 9.86
N ASP A 489 -26.62 11.54 9.53
CA ASP A 489 -26.79 11.10 8.16
C ASP A 489 -27.60 12.11 7.31
N GLU A 490 -27.11 12.43 6.11
CA GLU A 490 -27.78 13.40 5.23
C GLU A 490 -29.07 12.82 4.63
N GLN A 491 -29.21 11.49 4.47
CA GLN A 491 -30.38 10.81 3.90
C GLN A 491 -31.43 10.44 4.95
N ASP A 492 -31.01 9.87 6.09
CA ASP A 492 -31.91 9.53 7.21
C ASP A 492 -31.50 10.29 8.46
N LYS A 493 -32.22 11.36 8.76
CA LYS A 493 -31.94 12.22 9.92
C LYS A 493 -32.09 11.53 11.28
N ASN A 494 -32.60 10.28 11.34
CA ASN A 494 -32.65 9.49 12.55
C ASN A 494 -31.36 8.68 12.76
N ILE A 495 -30.44 8.65 11.82
CA ILE A 495 -29.18 7.93 11.93
C ILE A 495 -28.06 8.88 12.35
N LEU A 496 -27.33 8.48 13.36
CA LEU A 496 -26.09 9.10 13.79
C LEU A 496 -24.92 8.16 13.49
N TRP A 497 -23.93 8.68 12.80
CA TRP A 497 -22.65 8.02 12.58
C TRP A 497 -21.65 8.49 13.63
N ILE A 498 -21.18 7.58 14.43
CA ILE A 498 -20.38 7.86 15.62
C ILE A 498 -18.97 7.35 15.39
N CYS A 499 -18.01 8.25 15.37
CA CYS A 499 -16.60 7.95 15.27
C CYS A 499 -16.04 7.58 16.65
N THR A 500 -15.34 6.45 16.71
CA THR A 500 -14.82 5.92 17.98
C THR A 500 -13.36 5.46 17.86
N GLY A 501 -12.74 5.13 18.99
CA GLY A 501 -11.43 4.48 19.04
C GLY A 501 -11.42 3.01 18.63
N ILE A 502 -12.62 2.41 18.37
CA ILE A 502 -12.78 0.98 18.06
C ILE A 502 -13.62 0.72 16.80
N GLY A 503 -13.90 1.74 16.00
CA GLY A 503 -14.66 1.65 14.74
C GLY A 503 -15.67 2.76 14.55
N LEU A 504 -16.45 2.63 13.48
CA LEU A 504 -17.59 3.49 13.15
C LEU A 504 -18.87 2.80 13.61
N ILE A 505 -19.74 3.55 14.29
CA ILE A 505 -21.03 3.04 14.75
C ILE A 505 -22.14 3.78 14.03
N GLU A 506 -22.97 3.05 13.33
CA GLU A 506 -24.27 3.50 12.85
C GLU A 506 -25.30 3.33 13.96
N PHE A 507 -25.86 4.41 14.44
CA PHE A 507 -26.83 4.42 15.53
C PHE A 507 -28.14 5.06 15.09
N ASN A 508 -29.22 4.29 15.09
CA ASN A 508 -30.55 4.82 14.81
C ASN A 508 -31.19 5.31 16.10
N THR A 509 -31.42 6.62 16.21
CA THR A 509 -31.95 7.28 17.42
C THR A 509 -33.39 6.87 17.75
N HIS A 510 -34.19 6.45 16.75
CA HIS A 510 -35.58 6.04 16.93
C HIS A 510 -35.70 4.56 17.34
N THR A 511 -35.04 3.67 16.59
CA THR A 511 -35.10 2.20 16.84
C THR A 511 -34.07 1.72 17.85
N GLN A 512 -33.10 2.53 18.22
CA GLN A 512 -31.98 2.21 19.11
C GLN A 512 -31.04 1.12 18.56
N LYS A 513 -31.18 0.78 17.26
CA LYS A 513 -30.35 -0.21 16.60
C LYS A 513 -28.93 0.33 16.40
N GLN A 514 -27.95 -0.54 16.59
CA GLN A 514 -26.53 -0.24 16.41
C GLN A 514 -25.92 -1.21 15.40
N THR A 515 -25.12 -0.69 14.48
CA THR A 515 -24.30 -1.48 13.54
C THR A 515 -22.86 -1.02 13.67
N PHE A 516 -21.93 -1.94 13.84
CA PHE A 516 -20.51 -1.64 14.01
C PHE A 516 -19.74 -1.96 12.74
N TYR A 517 -18.86 -1.05 12.35
CA TYR A 517 -17.92 -1.21 11.24
C TYR A 517 -16.49 -1.07 11.78
N ASP A 518 -15.68 -2.10 11.60
CA ASP A 518 -14.31 -2.18 12.05
C ASP A 518 -13.43 -2.98 11.07
N GLU A 519 -12.27 -3.40 11.49
CA GLU A 519 -11.32 -4.17 10.66
C GLU A 519 -11.91 -5.50 10.17
N ARG A 520 -12.86 -6.08 10.88
CA ARG A 520 -13.56 -7.31 10.46
C ARG A 520 -14.46 -7.10 9.24
N ASN A 521 -14.86 -5.86 9.00
CA ASN A 521 -15.63 -5.46 7.81
C ASN A 521 -14.73 -5.02 6.65
N GLY A 522 -13.39 -5.09 6.81
CA GLY A 522 -12.42 -4.68 5.78
C GLY A 522 -11.92 -3.24 5.92
N MET A 523 -12.20 -2.58 7.03
CA MET A 523 -11.62 -1.29 7.37
C MET A 523 -10.13 -1.45 7.70
N ALA A 524 -9.27 -0.58 7.22
CA ALA A 524 -7.82 -0.68 7.46
C ALA A 524 -7.40 -0.26 8.86
N ASN A 525 -8.23 0.52 9.55
CA ASN A 525 -7.97 1.00 10.91
C ASN A 525 -9.27 1.39 11.60
N SER A 526 -9.44 0.97 12.83
CA SER A 526 -10.65 1.22 13.62
C SER A 526 -10.63 2.51 14.43
N TYR A 527 -9.50 3.23 14.51
CA TYR A 527 -9.41 4.47 15.27
C TYR A 527 -9.80 5.68 14.42
N ILE A 528 -11.05 6.15 14.54
CA ILE A 528 -11.63 7.17 13.67
C ILE A 528 -11.77 8.49 14.43
N TYR A 529 -11.16 9.56 13.90
CA TYR A 529 -11.25 10.91 14.47
C TYR A 529 -12.51 11.66 14.04
N GLY A 530 -12.88 11.53 12.77
CA GLY A 530 -14.04 12.19 12.21
C GLY A 530 -14.46 11.64 10.86
N VAL A 531 -15.69 11.89 10.50
CA VAL A 531 -16.32 11.47 9.25
C VAL A 531 -16.96 12.66 8.55
N LEU A 532 -16.79 12.73 7.22
CA LEU A 532 -17.46 13.67 6.33
C LEU A 532 -18.20 12.89 5.25
N GLU A 533 -19.42 13.27 4.97
CA GLU A 533 -20.28 12.68 3.94
C GLU A 533 -20.15 13.47 2.64
N ASP A 534 -19.91 12.75 1.50
CA ASP A 534 -19.87 13.37 0.18
C ASP A 534 -21.29 13.50 -0.44
N GLU A 535 -21.38 14.07 -1.64
CA GLU A 535 -22.65 14.26 -2.33
C GLU A 535 -23.26 12.95 -2.87
N GLN A 536 -22.48 11.87 -2.93
CA GLN A 536 -22.92 10.53 -3.25
C GLN A 536 -23.27 9.71 -2.00
N HIS A 537 -23.23 10.36 -0.83
CA HIS A 537 -23.48 9.77 0.48
C HIS A 537 -22.45 8.72 0.92
N ASN A 538 -21.25 8.76 0.36
CA ASN A 538 -20.12 7.98 0.85
C ASN A 538 -19.39 8.72 1.95
N PHE A 539 -18.61 7.99 2.73
CA PHE A 539 -17.89 8.58 3.85
C PHE A 539 -16.38 8.69 3.61
N TRP A 540 -15.84 9.81 4.07
CA TRP A 540 -14.42 10.09 4.16
C TRP A 540 -14.06 10.23 5.63
N MET A 541 -13.21 9.35 6.15
CA MET A 541 -12.89 9.22 7.57
C MET A 541 -11.43 9.45 7.82
N SER A 542 -11.08 10.35 8.73
CA SER A 542 -9.71 10.52 9.21
C SER A 542 -9.40 9.55 10.34
N THR A 543 -8.22 8.94 10.29
CA THR A 543 -7.75 7.93 11.24
C THR A 543 -6.32 8.21 11.69
N ASN A 544 -5.75 7.34 12.54
CA ASN A 544 -4.32 7.35 12.85
C ASN A 544 -3.47 6.58 11.81
N MET A 545 -4.08 6.04 10.76
CA MET A 545 -3.42 5.37 9.63
C MET A 545 -3.84 5.94 8.26
N GLY A 546 -4.19 7.21 8.20
CA GLY A 546 -4.56 7.89 6.96
C GLY A 546 -6.04 8.25 6.88
N ILE A 547 -6.54 8.40 5.66
CA ILE A 547 -7.94 8.65 5.34
C ILE A 547 -8.56 7.38 4.76
N ILE A 548 -9.72 6.99 5.26
CA ILE A 548 -10.51 5.87 4.76
C ILE A 548 -11.72 6.42 4.00
N PHE A 549 -11.88 6.03 2.75
CA PHE A 549 -13.09 6.18 1.98
C PHE A 549 -13.98 4.96 2.16
N PHE A 550 -15.25 5.15 2.43
CA PHE A 550 -16.23 4.09 2.55
C PHE A 550 -17.35 4.28 1.53
N ASP A 551 -17.35 3.42 0.50
CA ASP A 551 -18.48 3.30 -0.42
C ASP A 551 -19.61 2.54 0.29
N ARG A 552 -20.61 3.28 0.73
CA ARG A 552 -21.75 2.72 1.50
C ARG A 552 -22.62 1.78 0.68
N ALA A 553 -22.78 2.07 -0.62
CA ALA A 553 -23.61 1.26 -1.51
C ALA A 553 -22.95 -0.08 -1.83
N ALA A 554 -21.65 -0.09 -2.03
CA ALA A 554 -20.85 -1.29 -2.31
C ALA A 554 -20.40 -2.02 -1.05
N GLY A 555 -20.39 -1.36 0.12
CA GLY A 555 -19.84 -1.88 1.37
C GLY A 555 -18.31 -2.03 1.34
N ILE A 556 -17.61 -1.19 0.55
CA ILE A 556 -16.18 -1.30 0.30
C ILE A 556 -15.41 -0.16 0.97
N PHE A 557 -14.34 -0.51 1.66
CA PHE A 557 -13.40 0.45 2.25
C PHE A 557 -12.15 0.59 1.38
N GLN A 558 -11.70 1.84 1.16
CA GLN A 558 -10.45 2.16 0.49
C GLN A 558 -9.63 3.09 1.37
N SER A 559 -8.35 2.80 1.54
CA SER A 559 -7.46 3.57 2.42
C SER A 559 -6.46 4.39 1.63
N TYR A 560 -6.20 5.60 2.11
CA TYR A 560 -5.19 6.52 1.61
C TYR A 560 -4.22 6.87 2.73
N THR A 561 -2.94 6.92 2.43
CA THR A 561 -1.84 7.12 3.38
C THR A 561 -0.94 8.29 2.96
N ALA A 562 0.09 8.58 3.73
CA ALA A 562 1.11 9.57 3.34
C ALA A 562 1.76 9.26 1.98
N LYS A 563 1.79 7.99 1.56
CA LYS A 563 2.24 7.59 0.21
C LYS A 563 1.29 8.08 -0.90
N ASP A 564 0.04 8.41 -0.55
CA ASP A 564 -0.98 8.92 -1.46
C ASP A 564 -1.02 10.45 -1.53
N GLY A 565 -0.11 11.13 -0.82
CA GLY A 565 -0.02 12.59 -0.76
C GLY A 565 -0.69 13.21 0.46
N LEU A 566 -0.99 12.41 1.49
CA LEU A 566 -1.45 12.95 2.77
C LEU A 566 -0.30 13.58 3.56
N GLN A 567 -0.64 14.56 4.43
CA GLN A 567 0.33 15.27 5.28
C GLN A 567 1.14 14.32 6.18
N SER A 568 0.50 13.26 6.62
CA SER A 568 1.00 12.19 7.48
C SER A 568 -0.05 11.08 7.50
N ASN A 569 0.22 9.96 8.12
CA ASN A 569 -0.81 8.97 8.45
C ASN A 569 -1.66 9.39 9.66
N GLU A 570 -1.11 10.20 10.55
CA GLU A 570 -1.77 10.63 11.78
C GLU A 570 -2.60 11.89 11.53
N PHE A 571 -3.89 11.81 11.83
CA PHE A 571 -4.84 12.92 11.81
C PHE A 571 -5.25 13.31 13.23
N ASN A 572 -6.00 14.39 13.37
CA ASN A 572 -6.37 14.94 14.67
C ASN A 572 -7.87 14.92 14.93
N THR A 573 -8.24 14.74 16.18
CA THR A 573 -9.63 14.89 16.65
C THR A 573 -10.14 16.29 16.30
N GLN A 574 -11.34 16.39 15.71
CA GLN A 574 -12.04 17.62 15.30
C GLN A 574 -11.39 18.40 14.16
N ALA A 575 -10.26 17.95 13.63
CA ALA A 575 -9.59 18.59 12.51
C ALA A 575 -10.14 18.08 11.16
N PHE A 576 -11.44 18.17 10.97
CA PHE A 576 -12.13 17.83 9.73
C PHE A 576 -13.27 18.81 9.46
N TYR A 577 -13.51 19.13 8.18
CA TYR A 577 -14.49 20.11 7.80
C TYR A 577 -14.89 19.93 6.32
N LYS A 578 -16.20 20.03 6.02
CA LYS A 578 -16.73 20.09 4.65
C LYS A 578 -17.07 21.53 4.34
N GLY A 579 -16.34 22.12 3.42
CA GLY A 579 -16.51 23.52 3.04
C GLY A 579 -17.68 23.75 2.09
N PRO A 580 -18.16 25.01 1.94
CA PRO A 580 -19.22 25.38 1.02
C PRO A 580 -18.85 25.17 -0.46
N SER A 581 -17.58 25.10 -0.79
CA SER A 581 -17.08 24.74 -2.12
C SER A 581 -17.25 23.24 -2.46
N GLY A 582 -17.65 22.42 -1.49
CA GLY A 582 -17.65 20.97 -1.58
C GLY A 582 -16.28 20.34 -1.30
N ASN A 583 -15.28 21.15 -0.98
CA ASN A 583 -13.99 20.62 -0.55
C ASN A 583 -14.08 20.03 0.87
N MET A 584 -13.37 18.95 1.08
CA MET A 584 -13.17 18.33 2.39
C MET A 584 -11.76 18.61 2.89
N TYR A 585 -11.66 18.97 4.16
CA TYR A 585 -10.44 19.36 4.85
C TYR A 585 -10.17 18.39 5.98
N PHE A 586 -8.94 17.88 6.06
CA PHE A 586 -8.50 16.97 7.13
C PHE A 586 -7.14 17.41 7.65
N GLY A 587 -7.05 17.69 8.94
CA GLY A 587 -5.86 18.18 9.61
C GLY A 587 -5.17 17.11 10.46
N GLY A 588 -3.87 17.17 10.49
CA GLY A 588 -3.02 16.26 11.24
C GLY A 588 -1.85 16.97 11.92
N ILE A 589 -0.82 16.19 12.23
CA ILE A 589 0.34 16.67 13.00
C ILE A 589 1.36 17.44 12.14
N LYS A 590 1.32 17.29 10.81
CA LYS A 590 2.24 17.94 9.86
C LYS A 590 1.55 18.88 8.88
N GLY A 591 0.37 19.39 9.24
CA GLY A 591 -0.41 20.25 8.38
C GLY A 591 -1.77 19.64 8.04
N PHE A 592 -2.25 19.91 6.84
CA PHE A 592 -3.57 19.42 6.42
C PHE A 592 -3.63 19.07 4.93
N ASN A 593 -4.60 18.24 4.60
CA ASN A 593 -5.01 17.96 3.24
C ASN A 593 -6.40 18.52 2.96
N TRP A 594 -6.62 18.91 1.70
CA TRP A 594 -7.97 19.20 1.21
C TRP A 594 -8.16 18.68 -0.20
N PHE A 595 -9.38 18.33 -0.51
CA PHE A 595 -9.74 17.80 -1.83
C PHE A 595 -11.24 17.92 -2.06
N ASN A 596 -11.64 17.92 -3.32
CA ASN A 596 -13.03 17.73 -3.68
C ASN A 596 -13.28 16.25 -4.01
N PRO A 597 -14.18 15.54 -3.33
CA PRO A 597 -14.48 14.13 -3.59
C PRO A 597 -14.81 13.82 -5.05
N LYS A 598 -15.46 14.75 -5.75
CA LYS A 598 -15.80 14.62 -7.18
C LYS A 598 -14.59 14.51 -8.09
N THR A 599 -13.45 15.05 -7.65
CA THR A 599 -12.19 15.01 -8.44
C THR A 599 -11.37 13.76 -8.18
N ILE A 600 -11.64 13.06 -7.07
CA ILE A 600 -10.98 11.78 -6.74
C ILE A 600 -11.71 10.67 -7.51
N LYS A 601 -11.41 10.58 -8.79
CA LYS A 601 -11.85 9.44 -9.60
C LYS A 601 -10.79 8.35 -9.51
N ALA A 602 -11.24 7.10 -9.40
CA ALA A 602 -10.38 6.00 -9.78
C ALA A 602 -9.92 6.25 -11.22
N ASP A 603 -8.63 6.24 -11.46
CA ASP A 603 -8.07 6.51 -12.78
C ASP A 603 -8.40 5.32 -13.72
N ALA A 604 -9.67 5.29 -14.16
CA ALA A 604 -10.17 4.28 -15.08
C ALA A 604 -9.67 4.48 -16.52
N ALA A 605 -8.95 5.58 -16.78
CA ALA A 605 -8.51 5.92 -18.14
C ALA A 605 -7.45 4.94 -18.66
N THR A 606 -6.66 4.32 -17.80
CA THR A 606 -5.69 3.30 -18.17
C THR A 606 -5.86 2.06 -17.32
N LEU A 607 -6.45 1.03 -17.92
CA LEU A 607 -6.50 -0.28 -17.26
C LEU A 607 -5.07 -0.79 -17.06
N PRO A 608 -4.70 -1.25 -15.85
CA PRO A 608 -3.39 -1.86 -15.66
C PRO A 608 -3.26 -3.09 -16.55
N GLY A 609 -2.06 -3.39 -17.01
CA GLY A 609 -1.75 -4.67 -17.63
C GLY A 609 -1.38 -5.69 -16.56
N VAL A 610 -1.52 -6.97 -16.85
CA VAL A 610 -0.92 -8.05 -16.08
C VAL A 610 0.03 -8.85 -16.96
N ALA A 611 1.20 -9.17 -16.44
CA ALA A 611 2.18 -10.00 -17.15
C ALA A 611 2.63 -11.16 -16.28
N ILE A 612 2.86 -12.31 -16.90
CA ILE A 612 3.57 -13.44 -16.28
C ILE A 612 5.06 -13.17 -16.49
N THR A 613 5.80 -12.93 -15.40
CA THR A 613 7.21 -12.53 -15.47
C THR A 613 8.16 -13.70 -15.37
N SER A 614 7.72 -14.80 -14.74
CA SER A 614 8.50 -16.02 -14.60
C SER A 614 7.57 -17.23 -14.49
N ILE A 615 7.99 -18.32 -15.09
CA ILE A 615 7.36 -19.64 -14.95
C ILE A 615 8.45 -20.62 -14.55
N SER A 616 8.21 -21.39 -13.50
CA SER A 616 9.13 -22.45 -13.08
C SER A 616 8.39 -23.77 -12.93
N VAL A 617 9.02 -24.84 -13.37
CA VAL A 617 8.52 -26.21 -13.22
C VAL A 617 9.55 -26.98 -12.41
N ASP A 618 9.13 -27.56 -11.29
CA ASP A 618 10.00 -28.23 -10.32
C ASP A 618 11.22 -27.37 -9.93
N ASP A 619 10.94 -26.07 -9.63
CA ASP A 619 11.90 -25.04 -9.26
C ASP A 619 12.97 -24.72 -10.34
N LYS A 620 12.80 -25.21 -11.56
CA LYS A 620 13.64 -24.86 -12.70
C LYS A 620 12.90 -23.90 -13.63
N PRO A 621 13.58 -22.87 -14.16
CA PRO A 621 12.96 -21.98 -15.14
C PRO A 621 12.38 -22.78 -16.33
N TYR A 622 11.12 -22.55 -16.64
CA TYR A 622 10.46 -23.16 -17.78
C TYR A 622 10.69 -22.31 -19.03
N ILE A 623 11.54 -22.78 -19.94
CA ILE A 623 11.92 -22.09 -21.18
C ILE A 623 11.56 -23.02 -22.34
N LYS A 624 10.48 -22.69 -23.07
CA LYS A 624 10.12 -23.35 -24.34
C LYS A 624 9.81 -22.29 -25.41
N ASP A 625 10.29 -22.53 -26.60
CA ASP A 625 10.33 -21.58 -27.74
C ASP A 625 8.95 -21.06 -28.25
N ASP A 626 7.83 -21.61 -27.79
CA ASP A 626 6.50 -21.27 -28.32
C ASP A 626 5.49 -20.65 -27.32
N LEU A 627 5.93 -20.37 -26.11
CA LEU A 627 5.01 -19.97 -25.01
C LEU A 627 4.27 -18.65 -25.26
N PHE A 628 4.91 -17.70 -25.96
CA PHE A 628 4.34 -16.37 -26.17
C PHE A 628 3.87 -16.14 -27.61
N ALA A 629 4.20 -17.04 -28.53
CA ALA A 629 4.06 -16.78 -29.96
C ALA A 629 2.65 -16.95 -30.54
N LYS A 630 1.78 -17.82 -30.12
CA LYS A 630 0.36 -17.87 -30.60
C LYS A 630 -0.63 -18.61 -29.71
N ASN A 631 -0.26 -19.60 -28.89
CA ASN A 631 -1.24 -20.46 -28.23
C ASN A 631 -1.29 -20.34 -26.71
N LYS A 632 -0.37 -19.58 -26.08
CA LYS A 632 -0.30 -19.43 -24.59
C LYS A 632 -0.59 -20.77 -23.88
N THR A 633 0.12 -21.85 -24.29
CA THR A 633 -0.08 -23.18 -23.76
C THR A 633 1.21 -23.76 -23.22
N ILE A 634 1.19 -24.24 -21.99
CA ILE A 634 2.26 -24.96 -21.34
C ILE A 634 1.94 -26.43 -21.38
N GLU A 635 2.84 -27.24 -21.90
CA GLU A 635 2.74 -28.69 -21.88
C GLU A 635 3.76 -29.25 -20.90
N LEU A 636 3.26 -29.95 -19.88
CA LEU A 636 4.04 -30.60 -18.83
C LEU A 636 3.94 -32.12 -18.96
N ASN A 637 5.00 -32.81 -18.63
CA ASN A 637 4.95 -34.24 -18.45
C ASN A 637 4.30 -34.57 -17.08
N TYR A 638 3.88 -35.81 -16.90
CA TYR A 638 3.22 -36.26 -15.67
C TYR A 638 4.07 -36.13 -14.41
N ASP A 639 5.41 -36.13 -14.53
CA ASP A 639 6.41 -35.97 -13.49
C ASP A 639 6.80 -34.50 -13.26
N GLU A 640 6.47 -33.60 -14.18
CA GLU A 640 6.65 -32.15 -14.09
C GLU A 640 5.36 -31.49 -13.52
N ASN A 641 4.98 -31.85 -12.32
CA ASN A 641 3.65 -31.52 -11.79
C ASN A 641 3.61 -30.40 -10.75
N ASN A 642 4.77 -29.78 -10.47
CA ASN A 642 4.87 -28.61 -9.62
C ASN A 642 5.17 -27.39 -10.50
N ILE A 643 4.25 -26.45 -10.56
CA ILE A 643 4.41 -25.26 -11.37
C ILE A 643 4.25 -24.01 -10.50
N SER A 644 5.16 -23.06 -10.68
CA SER A 644 5.08 -21.76 -10.03
C SER A 644 5.12 -20.63 -11.05
N PHE A 645 4.41 -19.56 -10.74
CA PHE A 645 4.30 -18.37 -11.56
C PHE A 645 4.64 -17.15 -10.73
N GLN A 646 5.31 -16.19 -11.36
CA GLN A 646 5.42 -14.82 -10.86
C GLN A 646 4.65 -13.89 -11.79
N PHE A 647 3.96 -12.94 -11.21
CA PHE A 647 3.16 -11.98 -11.94
C PHE A 647 3.66 -10.56 -11.68
N ALA A 648 3.49 -9.70 -12.68
CA ALA A 648 3.66 -8.26 -12.51
C ALA A 648 2.37 -7.55 -12.90
N ALA A 649 1.93 -6.65 -12.06
CA ALA A 649 0.95 -5.64 -12.45
C ALA A 649 1.69 -4.51 -13.15
N LEU A 650 1.35 -4.25 -14.41
CA LEU A 650 2.04 -3.27 -15.23
C LEU A 650 1.49 -1.85 -14.99
N ASP A 651 1.34 -1.50 -13.73
CA ASP A 651 1.14 -0.13 -13.25
C ASP A 651 2.31 0.22 -12.33
N PHE A 652 3.11 1.20 -12.75
CA PHE A 652 4.30 1.58 -12.02
C PHE A 652 4.09 2.79 -11.12
N THR A 653 2.86 3.27 -10.95
CA THR A 653 2.55 4.41 -10.07
C THR A 653 2.91 4.07 -8.62
N LYS A 654 2.34 2.98 -8.10
CA LYS A 654 2.62 2.45 -6.74
C LYS A 654 2.69 0.92 -6.79
N PRO A 655 3.77 0.35 -7.30
CA PRO A 655 3.86 -1.09 -7.57
C PRO A 655 3.62 -1.98 -6.35
N GLN A 656 4.02 -1.52 -5.14
CA GLN A 656 3.85 -2.27 -3.89
C GLN A 656 2.38 -2.40 -3.47
N ALA A 657 1.52 -1.46 -3.89
CA ALA A 657 0.09 -1.46 -3.58
C ALA A 657 -0.74 -2.22 -4.63
N ASN A 658 -0.12 -2.65 -5.73
CA ASN A 658 -0.80 -3.42 -6.76
C ASN A 658 -1.14 -4.82 -6.24
N LYS A 659 -2.33 -5.31 -6.59
CA LYS A 659 -2.81 -6.64 -6.22
C LYS A 659 -2.95 -7.52 -7.45
N VAL A 660 -2.77 -8.81 -7.27
CA VAL A 660 -3.01 -9.81 -8.32
C VAL A 660 -4.02 -10.82 -7.79
N LYS A 661 -4.98 -11.18 -8.62
CA LYS A 661 -5.85 -12.33 -8.36
C LYS A 661 -5.81 -13.31 -9.51
N PHE A 662 -5.87 -14.57 -9.18
CA PHE A 662 -5.79 -15.66 -10.15
C PHE A 662 -6.74 -16.79 -9.78
N ILE A 663 -7.06 -17.60 -10.75
CA ILE A 663 -7.80 -18.84 -10.61
C ILE A 663 -7.28 -19.86 -11.62
N LEU A 664 -6.98 -21.06 -11.18
CA LEU A 664 -6.68 -22.20 -12.03
C LEU A 664 -7.97 -23.01 -12.19
N GLU A 665 -8.68 -22.78 -13.30
CA GLU A 665 -9.91 -23.52 -13.61
C GLU A 665 -9.63 -25.03 -13.64
N ALA A 666 -10.54 -25.82 -13.14
CA ALA A 666 -10.44 -27.26 -12.85
C ALA A 666 -9.61 -27.64 -11.61
N TRP A 667 -9.06 -26.66 -10.87
CA TRP A 667 -8.35 -26.89 -9.62
C TRP A 667 -8.90 -26.04 -8.48
N ASP A 668 -8.99 -24.72 -8.67
CA ASP A 668 -9.47 -23.79 -7.65
C ASP A 668 -11.01 -23.65 -7.72
N LYS A 669 -11.63 -23.45 -6.55
CA LYS A 669 -13.08 -23.17 -6.46
C LYS A 669 -13.37 -21.70 -6.71
N ASP A 670 -12.55 -20.80 -6.16
CA ASP A 670 -12.74 -19.36 -6.19
C ASP A 670 -11.47 -18.62 -6.57
N TRP A 671 -11.60 -17.34 -6.89
CA TRP A 671 -10.47 -16.47 -7.15
C TRP A 671 -9.60 -16.26 -5.90
N ILE A 672 -8.30 -16.51 -6.03
CA ILE A 672 -7.30 -16.30 -4.99
C ILE A 672 -6.66 -14.94 -5.20
N THR A 673 -6.64 -14.09 -4.16
CA THR A 673 -5.91 -12.81 -4.18
C THR A 673 -4.56 -13.00 -3.52
N SER A 674 -3.49 -12.58 -4.19
CA SER A 674 -2.12 -12.64 -3.68
C SER A 674 -1.51 -11.24 -3.65
N GLU A 675 -0.97 -10.86 -2.51
CA GLU A 675 -0.17 -9.63 -2.36
C GLU A 675 1.27 -9.86 -2.81
N ASP A 676 1.80 -11.07 -2.63
CA ASP A 676 3.16 -11.44 -3.02
C ASP A 676 3.33 -11.65 -4.52
N LYS A 677 2.25 -11.59 -5.30
CA LYS A 677 2.24 -11.76 -6.76
C LYS A 677 2.91 -13.05 -7.24
N ASN A 678 3.05 -14.02 -6.35
CA ASN A 678 3.57 -15.35 -6.60
C ASN A 678 2.49 -16.38 -6.41
N MET A 679 2.56 -17.45 -7.18
CA MET A 679 1.63 -18.56 -7.13
C MET A 679 2.38 -19.87 -7.33
N ARG A 680 2.05 -20.87 -6.54
CA ARG A 680 2.61 -22.22 -6.69
C ARG A 680 1.51 -23.25 -6.59
N TYR A 681 1.44 -24.12 -7.59
CA TYR A 681 0.63 -25.32 -7.56
C TYR A 681 1.53 -26.55 -7.50
N THR A 682 1.23 -27.44 -6.60
CA THR A 682 2.00 -28.70 -6.41
C THR A 682 1.10 -29.89 -6.70
N HIS A 683 1.68 -30.94 -7.28
CA HIS A 683 0.98 -32.19 -7.56
C HIS A 683 -0.23 -32.06 -8.49
N LEU A 684 -0.12 -31.24 -9.52
CA LEU A 684 -1.15 -31.18 -10.55
C LEU A 684 -1.33 -32.55 -11.18
N ILE A 685 -2.56 -33.06 -11.16
CA ILE A 685 -2.89 -34.33 -11.80
C ILE A 685 -2.95 -34.18 -13.33
N PRO A 686 -2.76 -35.23 -14.10
CA PRO A 686 -2.94 -35.15 -15.56
C PRO A 686 -4.30 -34.58 -15.95
N GLY A 687 -4.29 -33.57 -16.82
CA GLY A 687 -5.49 -32.83 -17.17
C GLY A 687 -5.22 -31.54 -17.93
N HIS A 688 -6.31 -30.86 -18.29
CA HIS A 688 -6.27 -29.55 -18.92
C HIS A 688 -6.72 -28.50 -17.92
N TYR A 689 -5.86 -27.52 -17.68
CA TYR A 689 -6.11 -26.41 -16.77
C TYR A 689 -6.07 -25.11 -17.53
N ARG A 690 -6.84 -24.13 -17.09
CA ARG A 690 -6.79 -22.77 -17.61
C ARG A 690 -6.52 -21.81 -16.47
N LEU A 691 -5.31 -21.23 -16.45
CA LEU A 691 -4.98 -20.15 -15.57
C LEU A 691 -5.59 -18.84 -16.09
N ARG A 692 -6.34 -18.14 -15.25
CA ARG A 692 -6.84 -16.79 -15.49
C ARG A 692 -6.26 -15.87 -14.43
N VAL A 693 -5.74 -14.73 -14.86
CA VAL A 693 -5.05 -13.77 -13.99
C VAL A 693 -5.56 -12.36 -14.26
N LYS A 694 -5.74 -11.58 -13.21
CA LYS A 694 -6.03 -10.14 -13.26
C LYS A 694 -5.12 -9.41 -12.29
N ALA A 695 -4.74 -8.20 -12.62
CA ALA A 695 -4.06 -7.29 -11.71
C ALA A 695 -4.92 -6.07 -11.42
N ALA A 696 -4.82 -5.54 -10.22
CA ALA A 696 -5.36 -4.24 -9.86
C ALA A 696 -4.23 -3.26 -9.58
N ASN A 697 -4.41 -2.00 -9.96
CA ASN A 697 -3.54 -0.93 -9.55
C ASN A 697 -3.82 -0.52 -8.09
N SER A 698 -3.07 0.45 -7.58
CA SER A 698 -3.25 1.00 -6.23
C SER A 698 -4.64 1.61 -5.97
N ASP A 699 -5.39 1.93 -7.03
CA ASP A 699 -6.73 2.50 -6.96
C ASP A 699 -7.84 1.44 -6.99
N GLY A 700 -7.46 0.15 -7.04
CA GLY A 700 -8.40 -0.96 -7.08
C GLY A 700 -9.01 -1.22 -8.47
N VAL A 701 -8.51 -0.57 -9.52
CA VAL A 701 -8.96 -0.78 -10.91
C VAL A 701 -8.35 -2.07 -11.44
N TRP A 702 -9.20 -3.03 -11.84
CA TRP A 702 -8.77 -4.33 -12.33
C TRP A 702 -8.49 -4.33 -13.83
N SER A 703 -7.44 -5.04 -14.23
CA SER A 703 -7.04 -5.30 -15.61
C SER A 703 -8.07 -6.17 -16.36
N LYS A 704 -7.89 -6.22 -17.68
CA LYS A 704 -8.44 -7.35 -18.47
C LYS A 704 -7.79 -8.65 -18.01
N GLU A 705 -8.47 -9.77 -18.29
CA GLU A 705 -7.95 -11.10 -17.96
C GLU A 705 -6.84 -11.52 -18.92
N GLU A 706 -5.72 -11.99 -18.37
CA GLU A 706 -4.78 -12.82 -19.08
C GLU A 706 -5.10 -14.30 -18.87
N LYS A 707 -4.93 -15.10 -19.91
CA LYS A 707 -5.27 -16.53 -19.89
C LYS A 707 -4.09 -17.35 -20.40
N LEU A 708 -3.82 -18.45 -19.71
CA LEU A 708 -2.78 -19.41 -20.05
C LEU A 708 -3.33 -20.82 -19.89
N THR A 709 -3.13 -21.65 -20.89
CA THR A 709 -3.55 -23.05 -20.84
C THR A 709 -2.39 -23.91 -20.34
N ILE A 710 -2.65 -24.81 -19.40
CA ILE A 710 -1.66 -25.74 -18.87
C ILE A 710 -2.19 -27.16 -19.13
N ILE A 711 -1.41 -27.95 -19.82
CA ILE A 711 -1.72 -29.36 -20.13
C ILE A 711 -0.72 -30.22 -19.39
N VAL A 712 -1.18 -30.99 -18.42
CA VAL A 712 -0.37 -32.02 -17.78
C VAL A 712 -0.66 -33.35 -18.46
N ASN A 713 0.32 -33.85 -19.18
CA ASN A 713 0.20 -35.09 -19.94
C ASN A 713 0.06 -36.28 -19.00
N ALA A 714 -0.86 -37.17 -19.34
CA ALA A 714 -0.99 -38.43 -18.61
C ALA A 714 0.25 -39.34 -18.88
N PRO A 715 0.74 -40.05 -17.85
CA PRO A 715 1.80 -41.04 -18.01
C PRO A 715 1.36 -42.12 -19.00
N PHE A 716 2.34 -42.72 -19.70
CA PHE A 716 2.08 -43.70 -20.75
C PHE A 716 1.20 -44.84 -20.28
N TRP A 717 1.27 -45.21 -18.98
CA TRP A 717 0.47 -46.30 -18.39
C TRP A 717 -1.00 -45.93 -18.16
N GLN A 718 -1.40 -44.62 -18.26
CA GLN A 718 -2.78 -44.15 -18.23
C GLN A 718 -3.35 -43.94 -19.65
N LYS A 719 -2.56 -44.03 -20.69
CA LYS A 719 -3.01 -43.90 -22.07
C LYS A 719 -3.75 -45.12 -22.52
N THR A 720 -4.80 -44.97 -23.32
CA THR A 720 -5.66 -46.07 -23.79
C THR A 720 -4.89 -47.21 -24.43
N TRP A 721 -3.85 -46.94 -25.22
CA TRP A 721 -3.01 -47.94 -25.84
C TRP A 721 -2.29 -48.83 -24.82
N PHE A 722 -1.87 -48.25 -23.67
CA PHE A 722 -1.18 -48.99 -22.60
C PHE A 722 -2.14 -50.00 -21.97
N TYR A 723 -3.41 -49.57 -21.69
CA TYR A 723 -4.41 -50.52 -21.18
C TYR A 723 -4.71 -51.63 -22.16
N ILE A 724 -4.76 -51.32 -23.49
CA ILE A 724 -4.91 -52.33 -24.53
C ILE A 724 -3.71 -53.28 -24.51
N CYS A 725 -2.47 -52.75 -24.47
CA CYS A 725 -1.27 -53.59 -24.40
C CYS A 725 -1.23 -54.40 -23.09
N ALA A 726 -1.55 -53.76 -21.94
CA ALA A 726 -1.65 -54.45 -20.66
C ALA A 726 -2.72 -55.54 -20.65
N ALA A 727 -3.87 -55.29 -21.28
CA ALA A 727 -4.93 -56.30 -21.43
C ALA A 727 -4.48 -57.47 -22.33
N ILE A 728 -3.73 -57.17 -23.42
CA ILE A 728 -3.16 -58.21 -24.31
C ILE A 728 -2.10 -59.00 -23.52
N VAL A 729 -1.21 -58.32 -22.77
CA VAL A 729 -0.20 -59.00 -21.91
C VAL A 729 -0.90 -59.81 -20.83
N PHE A 730 -1.93 -59.21 -20.19
CA PHE A 730 -2.71 -59.91 -19.17
C PHE A 730 -3.40 -61.17 -19.74
N LEU A 731 -4.00 -61.06 -20.96
CA LEU A 731 -4.59 -62.16 -21.66
C LEU A 731 -3.54 -63.24 -22.02
N ALA A 732 -2.37 -62.81 -22.48
CA ALA A 732 -1.28 -63.70 -22.76
C ALA A 732 -0.76 -64.40 -21.49
N ILE A 733 -0.70 -63.66 -20.35
CA ILE A 733 -0.38 -64.24 -19.05
C ILE A 733 -1.44 -65.24 -18.58
N ILE A 734 -2.74 -64.90 -18.78
CA ILE A 734 -3.82 -65.85 -18.46
C ILE A 734 -3.71 -67.09 -19.30
N ILE A 735 -3.45 -66.94 -20.61
CA ILE A 735 -3.22 -68.09 -21.51
C ILE A 735 -2.00 -68.85 -21.05
N TYR A 736 -0.93 -68.16 -20.70
CA TYR A 736 0.30 -68.80 -20.19
C TYR A 736 0.05 -69.47 -18.82
N ILE A 737 -0.67 -68.79 -17.90
CA ILE A 737 -0.98 -69.34 -16.58
C ILE A 737 -1.93 -70.52 -16.72
N THR A 738 -2.95 -70.48 -17.64
CA THR A 738 -3.82 -71.59 -17.90
C THR A 738 -3.09 -72.76 -18.51
N PHE A 739 -2.16 -72.47 -19.42
CA PHE A 739 -1.26 -73.47 -19.96
C PHE A 739 -0.33 -74.06 -18.88
N PHE A 740 0.24 -73.16 -18.00
CA PHE A 740 1.14 -73.53 -16.88
C PHE A 740 0.37 -74.21 -15.73
N ILE A 741 -0.86 -73.75 -15.42
CA ILE A 741 -1.73 -74.40 -14.42
C ILE A 741 -2.16 -75.78 -14.92
N SER A 742 -2.42 -75.91 -16.22
CA SER A 742 -2.62 -77.24 -16.85
C SER A 742 -1.40 -78.17 -16.65
N GLN A 743 -0.22 -77.62 -16.75
CA GLN A 743 1.02 -78.31 -16.45
C GLN A 743 1.23 -78.48 -14.94
N GLN A 744 0.83 -77.51 -14.09
CA GLN A 744 1.06 -77.45 -12.66
C GLN A 744 -0.01 -78.17 -11.80
N LYS A 745 -1.21 -78.41 -12.34
CA LYS A 745 -2.21 -79.27 -11.67
C LYS A 745 -1.68 -80.64 -11.28
N ILE A 746 -0.64 -81.03 -11.95
CA ILE A 746 0.14 -82.28 -11.68
C ILE A 746 1.16 -82.07 -10.57
N LYS A 747 1.74 -80.85 -10.37
CA LYS A 747 2.79 -80.60 -9.39
C LYS A 747 2.40 -79.89 -8.08
N LYS A 748 1.21 -79.40 -7.91
CA LYS A 748 0.84 -78.48 -6.82
C LYS A 748 -0.02 -79.03 -5.65
N ARG A 749 -0.06 -80.34 -5.50
CA ARG A 749 -0.63 -80.92 -4.27
C ARG A 749 0.33 -80.97 -3.07
N LEU A 750 1.53 -80.34 -3.19
CA LEU A 750 2.64 -80.51 -2.21
C LEU A 750 3.15 -79.23 -1.53
N ARG A 751 2.64 -78.02 -1.82
CA ARG A 751 3.22 -76.80 -1.20
C ARG A 751 2.18 -75.78 -0.68
N GLN A 752 1.24 -76.21 0.13
CA GLN A 752 0.18 -75.28 0.64
C GLN A 752 0.25 -75.02 2.14
N LEU A 753 1.33 -75.13 2.80
CA LEU A 753 1.35 -74.95 4.25
C LEU A 753 2.32 -73.90 4.84
N GLU A 754 2.93 -73.00 4.04
CA GLU A 754 4.00 -72.16 4.65
C GLU A 754 3.86 -70.63 4.48
N LYS A 755 2.78 -70.04 4.13
CA LYS A 755 2.75 -68.58 4.07
C LYS A 755 1.48 -67.94 4.60
N GLN A 756 1.29 -67.91 5.88
CA GLN A 756 0.25 -67.11 6.48
C GLN A 756 0.71 -66.24 7.67
N ALA A 757 1.97 -66.00 7.84
CA ALA A 757 2.44 -65.31 9.05
C ALA A 757 3.06 -63.89 8.92
N ALA A 758 3.09 -63.29 7.73
CA ALA A 758 3.89 -62.07 7.54
C ALA A 758 3.15 -60.75 7.36
N ILE A 759 1.83 -60.69 7.36
CA ILE A 759 1.10 -59.44 6.99
C ILE A 759 0.59 -58.60 8.19
N ASP A 760 0.63 -59.14 9.40
CA ASP A 760 0.03 -58.45 10.52
C ASP A 760 0.92 -57.44 11.29
N ALA A 761 2.16 -57.24 10.92
CA ALA A 761 3.09 -56.46 11.72
C ALA A 761 3.08 -54.93 11.44
N GLU A 762 2.70 -54.49 10.23
CA GLU A 762 2.96 -53.07 9.85
C GLU A 762 1.77 -52.09 10.15
N ARG A 763 0.56 -52.62 10.35
CA ARG A 763 -0.62 -51.81 10.64
C ARG A 763 -0.64 -51.23 12.06
N ASN A 764 0.19 -51.81 12.95
CA ASN A 764 0.16 -51.49 14.37
C ASN A 764 1.08 -50.31 14.78
N ARG A 765 1.93 -49.77 13.87
CA ARG A 765 2.89 -48.72 14.23
C ARG A 765 2.28 -47.31 14.17
N ILE A 766 1.48 -47.03 13.15
CA ILE A 766 0.90 -45.69 12.94
C ILE A 766 -0.22 -45.34 13.96
N SER A 767 -0.91 -46.36 14.47
CA SER A 767 -1.99 -46.18 15.46
C SER A 767 -1.47 -45.83 16.85
N ARG A 768 -0.19 -46.09 17.16
CA ARG A 768 0.34 -45.93 18.51
C ARG A 768 0.65 -44.47 18.86
N ASP A 769 1.17 -43.71 17.92
CA ASP A 769 1.55 -42.31 18.16
C ASP A 769 0.35 -41.35 18.32
N MET A 770 -0.77 -41.65 17.63
CA MET A 770 -2.02 -40.88 17.84
C MET A 770 -2.77 -41.30 19.14
N HIS A 771 -2.50 -42.52 19.63
CA HIS A 771 -3.23 -43.02 20.79
C HIS A 771 -2.67 -42.48 22.11
N ASP A 772 -1.38 -42.12 22.17
CA ASP A 772 -0.71 -41.78 23.41
C ASP A 772 -1.05 -40.36 23.92
N GLU A 773 -1.23 -39.38 23.03
CA GLU A 773 -1.54 -38.01 23.45
C GLU A 773 -3.08 -37.77 23.66
N ILE A 774 -3.91 -38.34 22.81
CA ILE A 774 -5.37 -38.22 22.96
C ILE A 774 -5.90 -39.27 23.93
N GLY A 775 -5.32 -40.47 23.92
CA GLY A 775 -5.75 -41.59 24.76
C GLY A 775 -5.49 -41.34 26.23
N SER A 776 -4.36 -40.74 26.59
CA SER A 776 -4.05 -40.43 28.00
C SER A 776 -4.98 -39.37 28.59
N GLY A 777 -5.37 -38.36 27.83
CA GLY A 777 -6.30 -37.31 28.25
C GLY A 777 -7.73 -37.84 28.40
N LEU A 778 -8.17 -38.67 27.45
CA LEU A 778 -9.51 -39.32 27.54
C LEU A 778 -9.57 -40.38 28.62
N THR A 779 -8.49 -41.14 28.83
CA THR A 779 -8.40 -42.13 29.93
C THR A 779 -8.46 -41.45 31.30
N HIS A 780 -7.83 -40.29 31.45
CA HIS A 780 -7.89 -39.50 32.68
C HIS A 780 -9.31 -38.97 32.97
N ILE A 781 -10.03 -38.54 31.94
CA ILE A 781 -11.44 -38.12 32.04
C ILE A 781 -12.33 -39.30 32.37
N ALA A 782 -12.13 -40.45 31.74
CA ALA A 782 -12.90 -41.68 31.99
C ALA A 782 -12.68 -42.19 33.41
N LEU A 783 -11.43 -42.19 33.86
CA LEU A 783 -11.07 -42.63 35.23
C LEU A 783 -11.69 -41.72 36.30
N LEU A 784 -11.70 -40.43 36.12
CA LEU A 784 -12.37 -39.46 36.98
C LEU A 784 -13.89 -39.63 36.97
N SER A 785 -14.47 -39.96 35.80
CA SER A 785 -15.89 -40.25 35.66
C SER A 785 -16.30 -41.55 36.38
N GLU A 786 -15.46 -42.57 36.30
CA GLU A 786 -15.69 -43.88 36.93
C GLU A 786 -15.57 -43.82 38.48
N LEU A 787 -14.63 -42.99 38.96
CA LEU A 787 -14.48 -42.69 40.37
C LEU A 787 -15.69 -41.96 40.99
N ILE A 788 -16.45 -41.24 40.19
CA ILE A 788 -17.70 -40.58 40.61
C ILE A 788 -18.84 -41.59 40.69
N GLN A 789 -18.86 -42.62 39.83
CA GLN A 789 -19.91 -43.62 39.82
C GLN A 789 -19.77 -44.71 40.86
N THR A 790 -18.56 -44.96 41.36
CA THR A 790 -18.27 -46.10 42.21
C THR A 790 -18.11 -45.80 43.71
N GLN A 791 -18.11 -44.53 44.14
CA GLN A 791 -17.95 -44.16 45.55
C GLN A 791 -19.10 -43.26 46.05
N GLN A 792 -19.75 -43.63 47.16
CA GLN A 792 -20.61 -42.74 47.91
C GLN A 792 -19.82 -41.59 48.55
N LYS A 793 -19.68 -40.50 47.77
CA LYS A 793 -19.04 -39.27 48.25
C LYS A 793 -20.06 -38.18 48.52
N THR A 794 -19.74 -37.30 49.47
CA THR A 794 -20.52 -36.12 49.81
C THR A 794 -20.61 -35.17 48.61
N GLU A 795 -21.75 -34.49 48.49
CA GLU A 795 -22.11 -33.59 47.35
C GLU A 795 -20.99 -32.57 46.99
N ARG A 796 -20.17 -32.21 47.93
CA ARG A 796 -19.02 -31.28 47.76
C ARG A 796 -17.82 -31.92 47.04
N ALA A 797 -17.64 -33.23 47.21
CA ALA A 797 -16.57 -33.99 46.53
C ALA A 797 -16.92 -34.30 45.07
N ILE A 798 -18.18 -34.58 44.77
CA ILE A 798 -18.68 -34.81 43.40
C ILE A 798 -18.58 -33.53 42.58
N LYS A 799 -18.84 -32.36 43.16
CA LYS A 799 -18.73 -31.08 42.49
C LYS A 799 -17.27 -30.72 42.14
N ASN A 800 -16.32 -31.11 42.98
CA ASN A 800 -14.90 -30.97 42.72
C ASN A 800 -14.40 -31.89 41.59
N ASP A 801 -14.82 -33.12 41.57
CA ASP A 801 -14.41 -34.09 40.56
C ASP A 801 -15.04 -33.77 39.19
N LEU A 802 -16.28 -33.29 39.15
CA LEU A 802 -16.90 -32.73 37.93
C LEU A 802 -16.17 -31.47 37.42
N GLY A 803 -15.69 -30.63 38.34
CA GLY A 803 -14.83 -29.49 38.02
C GLY A 803 -13.52 -29.92 37.36
N ASN A 804 -12.90 -30.98 37.87
CA ASN A 804 -11.63 -31.52 37.33
C ASN A 804 -11.84 -32.16 35.96
N ILE A 805 -12.94 -32.85 35.70
CA ILE A 805 -13.29 -33.40 34.38
C ILE A 805 -13.50 -32.26 33.38
N SER A 806 -14.25 -31.23 33.76
CA SER A 806 -14.50 -30.06 32.90
C SER A 806 -13.20 -29.31 32.59
N ALA A 807 -12.31 -29.20 33.59
CA ALA A 807 -11.00 -28.58 33.41
C ALA A 807 -10.09 -29.39 32.49
N ALA A 808 -10.06 -30.72 32.64
CA ALA A 808 -9.28 -31.62 31.77
C ALA A 808 -9.79 -31.60 30.33
N ALA A 809 -11.11 -31.61 30.14
CA ALA A 809 -11.71 -31.51 28.81
C ALA A 809 -11.39 -30.17 28.11
N ARG A 810 -11.49 -29.04 28.81
CA ARG A 810 -11.13 -27.72 28.25
C ARG A 810 -9.66 -27.64 27.88
N LYS A 811 -8.76 -28.14 28.72
CA LYS A 811 -7.34 -28.18 28.49
C LYS A 811 -6.99 -29.01 27.23
N LEU A 812 -7.74 -30.08 26.98
CA LEU A 812 -7.56 -30.93 25.79
C LEU A 812 -7.99 -30.19 24.51
N VAL A 813 -9.07 -29.43 24.53
CA VAL A 813 -9.55 -28.61 23.41
C VAL A 813 -8.58 -27.47 23.12
N GLU A 814 -8.06 -26.79 24.17
CA GLU A 814 -7.03 -25.74 24.01
C GLU A 814 -5.76 -26.27 23.33
N SER A 815 -5.26 -27.43 23.81
CA SER A 815 -4.06 -28.04 23.22
C SER A 815 -4.26 -28.43 21.76
N MET A 816 -5.47 -28.90 21.37
CA MET A 816 -5.78 -29.20 19.96
C MET A 816 -5.77 -27.92 19.10
N SER A 817 -6.34 -26.84 19.56
CA SER A 817 -6.41 -25.56 18.82
C SER A 817 -5.02 -24.97 18.59
N GLU A 818 -4.13 -25.04 19.56
CA GLU A 818 -2.74 -24.60 19.47
C GLU A 818 -1.95 -25.43 18.44
N ILE A 819 -2.18 -26.75 18.40
CA ILE A 819 -1.53 -27.64 17.43
C ILE A 819 -2.01 -27.36 16.01
N ILE A 820 -3.32 -27.17 15.81
CA ILE A 820 -3.91 -26.88 14.50
C ILE A 820 -3.39 -25.54 13.95
N TRP A 821 -3.30 -24.51 14.79
CA TRP A 821 -2.78 -23.21 14.39
C TRP A 821 -1.30 -23.29 13.97
N ALA A 822 -0.48 -23.99 14.77
CA ALA A 822 0.95 -24.14 14.52
C ALA A 822 1.25 -24.98 13.26
N LEU A 823 0.38 -25.92 12.89
CA LEU A 823 0.56 -26.78 11.71
C LEU A 823 0.02 -26.15 10.42
N ASN A 824 -0.73 -25.05 10.49
CA ASN A 824 -1.28 -24.42 9.30
C ASN A 824 -0.17 -23.69 8.50
N PRO A 825 0.09 -24.07 7.24
CA PRO A 825 1.12 -23.43 6.43
C PRO A 825 0.84 -21.96 6.08
N GLN A 826 -0.39 -21.50 6.23
CA GLN A 826 -0.73 -20.09 5.97
C GLN A 826 -0.18 -19.12 7.03
N ASN A 827 0.29 -19.66 8.16
CA ASN A 827 0.77 -18.86 9.29
C ASN A 827 2.31 -18.79 9.35
N ASP A 828 3.03 -19.05 8.26
CA ASP A 828 4.49 -19.25 8.26
C ASP A 828 5.33 -17.98 8.48
N SER A 829 4.74 -16.82 8.72
CA SER A 829 5.48 -15.58 8.94
C SER A 829 5.59 -15.18 10.41
N LEU A 830 6.65 -14.44 10.75
CA LEU A 830 6.80 -13.80 12.05
C LEU A 830 5.62 -12.86 12.36
N GLU A 831 5.15 -12.12 11.36
CA GLU A 831 4.02 -11.21 11.50
C GLU A 831 2.75 -11.94 11.98
N ASN A 832 2.47 -13.11 11.39
CA ASN A 832 1.34 -13.95 11.80
C ASN A 832 1.51 -14.49 13.22
N LEU A 833 2.74 -14.82 13.61
CA LEU A 833 3.03 -15.23 14.98
C LEU A 833 2.78 -14.10 15.98
N LEU A 834 3.28 -12.90 15.68
CA LEU A 834 3.11 -11.72 16.55
C LEU A 834 1.65 -11.31 16.68
N SER A 835 0.93 -11.34 15.57
CA SER A 835 -0.52 -11.09 15.55
C SER A 835 -1.27 -12.11 16.42
N TYR A 836 -0.93 -13.38 16.29
CA TYR A 836 -1.52 -14.46 17.08
C TYR A 836 -1.20 -14.34 18.57
N ILE A 837 0.05 -14.02 18.92
CA ILE A 837 0.47 -13.77 20.31
C ILE A 837 -0.33 -12.58 20.88
N ARG A 838 -0.44 -11.48 20.14
CA ARG A 838 -1.18 -10.30 20.58
C ARG A 838 -2.64 -10.63 20.88
N GLU A 839 -3.32 -11.30 19.95
CA GLU A 839 -4.73 -11.68 20.09
C GLU A 839 -4.96 -12.60 21.29
N GLN A 840 -4.18 -13.68 21.38
CA GLN A 840 -4.34 -14.69 22.43
C GLN A 840 -4.01 -14.13 23.82
N MET A 841 -2.99 -13.28 23.92
CA MET A 841 -2.58 -12.73 25.21
C MET A 841 -3.53 -11.64 25.69
N GLN A 842 -4.07 -10.81 24.79
CA GLN A 842 -5.11 -9.84 25.17
C GLN A 842 -6.36 -10.52 25.73
N GLN A 843 -6.86 -11.57 25.08
CA GLN A 843 -8.02 -12.34 25.55
C GLN A 843 -7.75 -13.02 26.90
N HIS A 844 -6.52 -13.48 27.10
CA HIS A 844 -6.18 -14.23 28.34
C HIS A 844 -6.00 -13.31 29.54
N PHE A 845 -5.63 -12.04 29.35
CA PHE A 845 -5.39 -11.06 30.43
C PHE A 845 -6.61 -10.21 30.76
N GLU A 846 -7.61 -10.13 29.89
CA GLU A 846 -8.83 -9.33 30.05
C GLU A 846 -9.56 -9.55 31.39
N PRO A 847 -9.58 -10.76 32.01
CA PRO A 847 -10.24 -11.00 33.30
C PRO A 847 -9.43 -10.57 34.51
N PHE A 848 -8.17 -10.14 34.37
CA PHE A 848 -7.27 -9.86 35.49
C PHE A 848 -6.99 -8.35 35.63
N GLU A 849 -6.81 -7.84 36.85
CA GLU A 849 -6.45 -6.45 37.15
C GLU A 849 -4.98 -6.10 36.80
N LEU A 850 -4.34 -6.91 35.95
CA LEU A 850 -2.96 -6.76 35.50
C LEU A 850 -2.92 -6.01 34.15
N ILE A 851 -2.13 -4.93 34.06
CA ILE A 851 -1.97 -4.16 32.84
C ILE A 851 -0.92 -4.84 31.94
N LEU A 852 -1.38 -5.46 30.87
CA LEU A 852 -0.51 -5.99 29.81
C LEU A 852 -0.26 -4.91 28.73
N SER A 853 1.00 -4.51 28.57
CA SER A 853 1.47 -3.71 27.43
C SER A 853 2.16 -4.60 26.43
N ILE A 854 1.80 -4.47 25.16
CA ILE A 854 2.42 -5.22 24.07
C ILE A 854 3.03 -4.22 23.10
N ASP A 855 4.36 -4.23 23.02
CA ASP A 855 5.17 -3.34 22.20
C ASP A 855 5.84 -4.14 21.07
N PHE A 856 5.11 -4.27 19.96
CA PHE A 856 5.58 -4.91 18.74
C PHE A 856 5.76 -3.86 17.64
N PRO A 857 6.82 -3.96 16.81
CA PRO A 857 7.09 -3.01 15.74
C PRO A 857 5.93 -2.96 14.73
N ASP A 858 5.67 -1.77 14.19
CA ASP A 858 4.61 -1.55 13.20
C ASP A 858 4.93 -2.20 11.84
N GLU A 859 6.22 -2.29 11.50
CA GLU A 859 6.70 -2.99 10.31
C GLU A 859 7.50 -4.23 10.73
N VAL A 860 6.94 -5.40 10.45
CA VAL A 860 7.58 -6.69 10.73
C VAL A 860 8.20 -7.23 9.44
N PRO A 861 9.51 -7.50 9.40
CA PRO A 861 10.13 -8.09 8.22
C PRO A 861 9.52 -9.46 7.91
N LEU A 862 9.49 -9.83 6.63
CA LEU A 862 8.99 -11.12 6.14
C LEU A 862 9.95 -12.27 6.54
N ILE A 863 9.94 -12.61 7.80
CA ILE A 863 10.68 -13.76 8.33
C ILE A 863 9.77 -14.97 8.31
N LYS A 864 10.17 -16.00 7.60
CA LYS A 864 9.49 -17.30 7.64
C LYS A 864 9.95 -18.10 8.85
N LEU A 865 9.02 -18.61 9.58
CA LEU A 865 9.25 -19.45 10.74
C LEU A 865 8.76 -20.88 10.47
N SER A 866 9.55 -21.88 10.81
CA SER A 866 9.12 -23.27 10.79
C SER A 866 7.96 -23.52 11.75
N ASN A 867 7.22 -24.62 11.52
CA ASN A 867 6.13 -25.02 12.43
C ASN A 867 6.62 -25.18 13.87
N GLU A 868 7.82 -25.70 14.05
CA GLU A 868 8.43 -25.95 15.34
C GLU A 868 8.86 -24.66 16.03
N GLN A 869 9.45 -23.72 15.29
CA GLN A 869 9.80 -22.39 15.80
C GLN A 869 8.56 -21.62 16.27
N ARG A 870 7.53 -21.57 15.46
CA ARG A 870 6.26 -20.88 15.82
C ARG A 870 5.64 -21.46 17.07
N ARG A 871 5.54 -22.78 17.14
CA ARG A 871 4.95 -23.48 18.28
C ARG A 871 5.75 -23.22 19.56
N ASN A 872 7.05 -23.34 19.50
CA ASN A 872 7.90 -23.20 20.69
C ASN A 872 7.96 -21.74 21.17
N LEU A 873 8.09 -20.76 20.26
CA LEU A 873 8.04 -19.33 20.62
C LEU A 873 6.71 -18.96 21.29
N TYR A 874 5.58 -19.40 20.71
CA TYR A 874 4.27 -19.15 21.31
C TYR A 874 4.14 -19.77 22.71
N LEU A 875 4.56 -21.04 22.89
CA LEU A 875 4.44 -21.74 24.15
C LEU A 875 5.37 -21.17 25.24
N VAL A 876 6.56 -20.70 24.86
CA VAL A 876 7.49 -19.99 25.76
C VAL A 876 6.90 -18.67 26.21
N THR A 877 6.33 -17.88 25.28
CA THR A 877 5.64 -16.62 25.58
C THR A 877 4.48 -16.85 26.54
N LYS A 878 3.63 -17.84 26.25
CA LYS A 878 2.47 -18.21 27.09
C LYS A 878 2.89 -18.60 28.49
N GLU A 879 3.93 -19.41 28.62
CA GLU A 879 4.43 -19.88 29.91
C GLU A 879 5.09 -18.75 30.72
N ALA A 880 5.86 -17.86 30.03
CA ALA A 880 6.45 -16.69 30.69
C ALA A 880 5.38 -15.79 31.29
N LEU A 881 4.35 -15.49 30.53
CA LEU A 881 3.25 -14.65 30.98
C LEU A 881 2.37 -15.33 32.04
N ASN A 882 2.15 -16.64 31.94
CA ASN A 882 1.50 -17.41 33.01
C ASN A 882 2.26 -17.39 34.34
N ASN A 883 3.60 -17.38 34.25
CA ASN A 883 4.44 -17.27 35.44
C ASN A 883 4.30 -15.90 36.12
N VAL A 884 4.17 -14.82 35.31
CA VAL A 884 3.88 -13.48 35.87
C VAL A 884 2.55 -13.49 36.63
N MET A 885 1.50 -14.03 36.03
CA MET A 885 0.16 -14.10 36.69
C MET A 885 0.16 -14.89 37.96
N LYS A 886 0.85 -16.04 38.01
CA LYS A 886 0.78 -16.97 39.12
C LYS A 886 1.75 -16.64 40.25
N HIS A 887 2.88 -16.01 39.92
CA HIS A 887 4.02 -15.97 40.83
C HIS A 887 4.62 -14.60 41.06
N ALA A 888 4.43 -13.63 40.13
CA ALA A 888 5.13 -12.36 40.24
C ALA A 888 4.46 -11.34 41.18
N GLY A 889 3.14 -11.41 41.36
CA GLY A 889 2.40 -10.35 42.09
C GLY A 889 2.54 -8.96 41.41
N ALA A 890 2.76 -8.95 40.10
CA ALA A 890 2.98 -7.76 39.34
C ALA A 890 1.68 -6.99 39.08
N CYS A 891 1.79 -5.67 38.92
CA CYS A 891 0.69 -4.80 38.50
C CYS A 891 0.76 -4.52 37.00
N LYS A 892 1.96 -4.60 36.41
CA LYS A 892 2.20 -4.37 34.98
C LYS A 892 3.14 -5.42 34.42
N VAL A 893 2.87 -5.82 33.18
CA VAL A 893 3.77 -6.65 32.41
C VAL A 893 3.89 -6.06 30.98
N ASN A 894 5.11 -6.00 30.48
CA ASN A 894 5.40 -5.57 29.10
C ASN A 894 5.95 -6.73 28.30
N LEU A 895 5.34 -7.00 27.17
CA LEU A 895 5.82 -7.94 26.16
C LEU A 895 6.31 -7.15 24.96
N SER A 896 7.58 -7.25 24.63
CA SER A 896 8.17 -6.59 23.47
C SER A 896 9.01 -7.54 22.64
N ILE A 897 9.24 -7.17 21.39
CA ILE A 897 10.17 -7.86 20.50
C ILE A 897 11.16 -6.86 19.94
N ARG A 898 12.44 -7.22 19.91
CA ARG A 898 13.50 -6.51 19.18
C ARG A 898 13.96 -7.36 18.01
N LEU A 899 14.01 -6.73 16.84
CA LEU A 899 14.46 -7.35 15.61
C LEU A 899 15.79 -6.68 15.22
N GLU A 900 16.85 -7.46 15.24
CA GLU A 900 18.18 -7.08 14.77
C GLU A 900 18.49 -7.84 13.46
N THR A 901 19.55 -7.48 12.77
CA THR A 901 19.86 -7.96 11.41
C THR A 901 19.90 -9.48 11.26
N ASN A 902 20.15 -10.22 12.36
CA ASN A 902 20.22 -11.70 12.36
C ASN A 902 19.61 -12.33 13.60
N GLN A 903 18.92 -11.58 14.44
CA GLN A 903 18.41 -12.12 15.69
C GLN A 903 17.09 -11.47 16.05
N MET A 904 16.13 -12.27 16.49
CA MET A 904 14.91 -11.81 17.12
C MET A 904 14.94 -12.10 18.61
N ALA A 905 14.68 -11.09 19.42
CA ALA A 905 14.64 -11.18 20.89
C ALA A 905 13.26 -10.79 21.40
N PHE A 906 12.61 -11.72 22.04
CA PHE A 906 11.36 -11.49 22.77
C PHE A 906 11.70 -11.17 24.23
N GLU A 907 11.06 -10.17 24.78
CA GLU A 907 11.25 -9.74 26.15
C GLU A 907 9.91 -9.69 26.89
N VAL A 908 9.81 -10.38 27.99
CA VAL A 908 8.70 -10.28 28.94
C VAL A 908 9.24 -9.67 30.22
N CYS A 909 8.73 -8.50 30.57
CA CYS A 909 9.20 -7.74 31.72
C CYS A 909 8.03 -7.41 32.66
N ASP A 910 8.10 -7.82 33.90
CA ASP A 910 7.11 -7.52 34.93
C ASP A 910 7.69 -6.62 36.05
N ASP A 911 6.80 -5.99 36.83
CA ASP A 911 7.14 -5.15 37.99
C ASP A 911 6.94 -5.85 39.34
N GLY A 912 6.93 -7.20 39.31
CA GLY A 912 6.63 -8.02 40.49
C GLY A 912 7.81 -8.29 41.38
N CYS A 913 7.78 -9.44 42.06
CA CYS A 913 8.75 -9.76 43.14
C CYS A 913 10.08 -10.37 42.63
N GLY A 914 10.26 -10.61 41.32
CA GLY A 914 11.44 -11.25 40.75
C GLY A 914 11.63 -12.73 41.14
N LEU A 915 12.75 -13.31 40.74
CA LEU A 915 13.12 -14.70 41.10
C LEU A 915 14.03 -14.70 42.34
N HIS A 916 13.55 -15.32 43.44
CA HIS A 916 14.35 -15.52 44.65
C HIS A 916 15.19 -16.79 44.56
N GLU A 917 16.45 -16.76 45.03
CA GLU A 917 17.38 -17.90 44.99
C GLU A 917 16.90 -19.18 45.69
N LYS A 918 15.95 -19.07 46.63
CA LYS A 918 15.36 -20.23 47.30
C LYS A 918 14.31 -20.98 46.46
N THR A 919 13.77 -20.34 45.45
CA THR A 919 12.74 -20.95 44.57
C THR A 919 13.36 -21.81 43.45
N THR A 920 14.63 -21.66 43.17
CA THR A 920 15.38 -22.45 42.12
C THR A 920 15.57 -23.92 42.48
N ARG A 921 15.37 -24.34 43.75
CA ARG A 921 15.49 -25.75 44.19
C ARG A 921 14.16 -26.50 44.30
N GLN A 922 13.02 -25.81 44.18
CA GLN A 922 11.66 -26.40 44.14
C GLN A 922 10.93 -25.93 42.87
N THR A 923 11.65 -25.73 41.78
CA THR A 923 11.03 -25.23 40.52
C THR A 923 10.15 -26.30 39.92
N GLY A 924 8.90 -25.95 39.78
CA GLY A 924 7.97 -26.63 38.90
C GLY A 924 8.53 -26.74 37.49
N ASN A 925 8.06 -27.70 36.69
CA ASN A 925 8.55 -28.04 35.37
C ASN A 925 8.56 -26.89 34.33
N GLY A 926 7.95 -25.72 34.63
CA GLY A 926 7.77 -24.59 33.71
C GLY A 926 9.08 -23.98 33.19
N LEU A 927 9.97 -23.55 34.07
CA LEU A 927 11.25 -22.93 33.66
C LEU A 927 12.15 -23.90 32.89
N LYS A 928 12.17 -25.17 33.31
CA LYS A 928 12.91 -26.22 32.62
C LYS A 928 12.34 -26.50 31.23
N ASN A 929 11.02 -26.51 31.12
CA ASN A 929 10.35 -26.72 29.82
C ASN A 929 10.57 -25.55 28.86
N MET A 930 10.55 -24.30 29.33
CA MET A 930 10.82 -23.13 28.52
C MET A 930 12.25 -23.16 27.96
N ARG A 931 13.24 -23.52 28.79
CA ARG A 931 14.63 -23.67 28.34
C ARG A 931 14.74 -24.75 27.28
N LYS A 932 14.20 -25.93 27.52
CA LYS A 932 14.22 -27.03 26.57
C LYS A 932 13.57 -26.66 25.23
N ARG A 933 12.43 -25.95 25.28
CA ARG A 933 11.72 -25.52 24.04
C ARG A 933 12.50 -24.53 23.21
N MET A 934 13.30 -23.64 23.86
CA MET A 934 14.17 -22.73 23.13
C MET A 934 15.39 -23.48 22.57
N GLU A 935 16.00 -24.39 23.32
CA GLU A 935 17.09 -25.26 22.83
C GLU A 935 16.65 -26.11 21.63
N ASP A 936 15.42 -26.66 21.64
CA ASP A 936 14.88 -27.50 20.55
C ASP A 936 14.78 -26.71 19.21
N ILE A 937 14.66 -25.38 19.24
CA ILE A 937 14.58 -24.52 18.04
C ILE A 937 15.88 -23.74 17.75
N GLY A 938 16.95 -24.02 18.49
CA GLY A 938 18.22 -23.32 18.32
C GLY A 938 18.27 -21.93 18.97
N GLY A 939 17.34 -21.61 19.84
CA GLY A 939 17.28 -20.35 20.56
C GLY A 939 17.84 -20.43 21.98
N THR A 940 17.93 -19.27 22.64
CA THR A 940 18.37 -19.16 24.04
C THR A 940 17.28 -18.51 24.89
N ILE A 941 17.35 -18.71 26.22
CA ILE A 941 16.46 -18.04 27.19
C ILE A 941 17.22 -17.68 28.45
N GLU A 942 17.02 -16.45 28.90
CA GLU A 942 17.63 -15.90 30.10
C GLU A 942 16.60 -15.22 31.02
N TRP A 943 16.89 -15.24 32.30
CA TRP A 943 16.04 -14.59 33.33
C TRP A 943 16.90 -13.57 34.09
N VAL A 944 16.53 -12.31 34.03
CA VAL A 944 17.27 -11.19 34.64
C VAL A 944 16.38 -10.52 35.69
N ASN A 945 16.80 -10.59 36.95
CA ASN A 945 16.11 -9.84 37.98
C ASN A 945 16.38 -8.34 37.84
N LEU A 946 15.33 -7.55 37.88
CA LEU A 946 15.39 -6.10 37.86
C LEU A 946 15.33 -5.55 39.30
N GLU A 947 15.54 -4.25 39.48
CA GLU A 947 15.33 -3.60 40.80
C GLU A 947 13.90 -3.81 41.31
N LYS A 948 12.92 -3.90 40.39
CA LYS A 948 11.55 -4.37 40.64
C LYS A 948 11.15 -5.27 39.50
N GLY A 949 10.84 -6.53 39.76
CA GLY A 949 10.32 -7.49 38.81
C GLY A 949 11.36 -8.40 38.15
N LEU A 950 10.91 -9.11 37.16
CA LEU A 950 11.70 -10.05 36.37
C LEU A 950 11.62 -9.70 34.90
N LYS A 951 12.75 -9.79 34.22
CA LYS A 951 12.84 -9.75 32.75
C LYS A 951 13.23 -11.12 32.23
N VAL A 952 12.40 -11.69 31.41
CA VAL A 952 12.67 -12.94 30.66
C VAL A 952 13.00 -12.55 29.23
N VAL A 953 14.17 -12.92 28.74
CA VAL A 953 14.62 -12.69 27.36
C VAL A 953 14.85 -14.01 26.68
N TYR A 954 14.22 -14.24 25.54
CA TYR A 954 14.48 -15.43 24.73
C TYR A 954 14.71 -15.02 23.28
N THR A 955 15.77 -15.59 22.72
CA THR A 955 16.26 -15.18 21.43
C THR A 955 16.28 -16.34 20.45
N LEU A 956 16.07 -16.03 19.18
CA LEU A 956 16.21 -16.94 18.07
C LEU A 956 17.00 -16.24 16.97
N GLU A 957 18.02 -16.94 16.43
CA GLU A 957 18.77 -16.48 15.27
C GLU A 957 17.87 -16.64 14.03
N GLY A 958 17.78 -15.60 13.19
CA GLY A 958 17.09 -15.66 11.91
C GLY A 958 18.01 -16.31 10.86
N ASP A 959 17.47 -17.27 10.10
CA ASP A 959 18.12 -17.81 8.91
C ASP A 959 18.16 -16.79 7.77
#